data_2a8c25afe00b16d38c5296fbc8e30b5c
#
_entry.id   2a8c25afe00b16d38c5296fbc8e30b5c
#
_cell.length_a   1.000
_cell.length_b   1.000
_cell.length_c   1.000
_cell.angle_alpha   90.00
_cell.angle_beta   90.00
_cell.angle_gamma   90.00
#
_symmetry.space_group_name_H-M   'P 1'
#
loop_
_entity.id
_entity.type
_entity.pdbx_description
1 polymer ?
#
loop_
_entity_poly.entity_id
_entity_poly.type
_entity_poly.pdbx_seq_one_letter_code
_entity_poly.pdbx_strand_id
1 'polypeptide(L)'
;MKHLRLLGMESEREALLKAMQDMECVEISSIDVSEEALKSGFAKPDDKALMSAQEASRAYRTALASLDRFAPEKKGMFRKRQGVSRAAFFSAESEENARTAAETINKDTRRLGEIESERTKNEALRATLAPWLTVDVPLGGADGALSVFFGTVGLNVTDDALKALADSLDGLLTWQQASSDRSLRYLLVMCHGSVKERALSALRDLGFSTVSFRGMTGTAKENDKALAENLAALEKERQEIEQRIAGLGGKREALLEASDRAAIALRREEAKSRLVGTDKVFLLEGWLPADHCAALEKALEPFTCAIETREPTEDEYPQVPVQLKNNKLTRPLNMVTEMYSLPAYGTLDPNPLMAPFFILFYGIMMADMGYGLLMMIASVIISKKYRPKGTSGELFSLLGLCGISTFIMGALTGGFFGDFLTQLVAIVSPGTVFALPKLFDPLDDLTMILIGSMALGLVQIITGMAISLIEKCKRKKFLDAFFEEITWWIVFIGIALLALGKGAAVLYVGCALVLLGPIVQGKGWGKLTGVFGSLYNHVTGYFGDILSYTRLMALMLAGSVIAQVFNMLAAMPGNVIAFIIISMLGNAMNFGLNLLGCYVHDLRLQCLEFFNKFYVDGGKPFRPMTLDTEYVDLQ
;
A
#
# COMPACT_ATOMS: atom_id res chain seq x y z
N MET A 1 -10.62 23.13 -12.86
CA MET A 1 -11.82 22.70 -12.14
C MET A 1 -12.82 23.83 -12.05
N LYS A 2 -14.11 23.53 -12.02
CA LYS A 2 -15.16 24.49 -11.68
C LYS A 2 -15.91 24.02 -10.44
N HIS A 3 -16.35 24.95 -9.63
CA HIS A 3 -17.23 24.67 -8.50
C HIS A 3 -18.64 24.49 -9.04
N LEU A 4 -19.24 23.34 -8.72
CA LEU A 4 -20.61 23.00 -9.11
C LEU A 4 -21.52 23.16 -7.89
N ARG A 5 -22.63 23.88 -8.07
CA ARG A 5 -23.73 23.91 -7.14
C ARG A 5 -25.00 23.50 -7.90
N LEU A 6 -25.68 22.47 -7.38
CA LEU A 6 -26.86 21.92 -8.01
C LEU A 6 -28.00 21.84 -7.00
N LEU A 7 -29.15 22.39 -7.36
CA LEU A 7 -30.40 22.26 -6.60
C LEU A 7 -31.35 21.38 -7.40
N GLY A 8 -31.78 20.26 -6.87
CA GLY A 8 -32.66 19.29 -7.53
C GLY A 8 -33.85 18.88 -6.68
N MET A 9 -34.85 18.26 -7.33
CA MET A 9 -36.03 17.73 -6.63
C MET A 9 -35.69 16.41 -5.92
N GLU A 10 -36.16 16.25 -4.68
CA GLU A 10 -35.91 15.05 -3.87
C GLU A 10 -36.46 13.78 -4.55
N SER A 11 -37.59 13.89 -5.28
CA SER A 11 -38.17 12.75 -6.01
C SER A 11 -37.28 12.22 -7.14
N GLU A 12 -36.39 13.04 -7.71
CA GLU A 12 -35.52 12.71 -8.82
C GLU A 12 -34.06 12.44 -8.37
N ARG A 13 -33.76 12.56 -7.06
CA ARG A 13 -32.40 12.47 -6.49
C ARG A 13 -31.66 11.21 -6.92
N GLU A 14 -32.30 10.04 -6.83
CA GLU A 14 -31.70 8.75 -7.19
C GLU A 14 -31.29 8.70 -8.68
N ALA A 15 -32.20 9.10 -9.54
CA ALA A 15 -31.99 9.07 -10.99
C ALA A 15 -30.92 10.09 -11.42
N LEU A 16 -30.93 11.26 -10.79
CA LEU A 16 -29.94 12.32 -11.05
C LEU A 16 -28.54 11.89 -10.60
N LEU A 17 -28.39 11.34 -9.39
CA LEU A 17 -27.09 10.83 -8.91
C LEU A 17 -26.59 9.68 -9.77
N LYS A 18 -27.47 8.80 -10.26
CA LYS A 18 -27.11 7.74 -11.19
C LYS A 18 -26.60 8.31 -12.52
N ALA A 19 -27.26 9.31 -13.08
CA ALA A 19 -26.82 9.97 -14.30
C ALA A 19 -25.45 10.64 -14.12
N MET A 20 -25.23 11.31 -12.99
CA MET A 20 -23.92 11.90 -12.66
C MET A 20 -22.83 10.83 -12.47
N GLN A 21 -23.16 9.70 -11.84
CA GLN A 21 -22.24 8.56 -11.67
C GLN A 21 -21.88 7.92 -13.01
N ASP A 22 -22.83 7.83 -13.93
CA ASP A 22 -22.62 7.32 -15.29
C ASP A 22 -21.66 8.20 -16.12
N MET A 23 -21.57 9.47 -15.79
CA MET A 23 -20.64 10.42 -16.43
C MET A 23 -19.22 10.41 -15.83
N GLU A 24 -19.05 9.89 -14.63
CA GLU A 24 -17.75 9.77 -13.95
C GLU A 24 -16.93 11.06 -13.86
N CYS A 25 -17.59 12.23 -13.84
CA CYS A 25 -16.91 13.53 -13.94
C CYS A 25 -17.13 14.48 -12.76
N VAL A 26 -17.93 14.10 -11.75
CA VAL A 26 -18.27 14.97 -10.62
C VAL A 26 -17.76 14.39 -9.31
N GLU A 27 -17.02 15.18 -8.56
CA GLU A 27 -16.68 14.90 -7.16
C GLU A 27 -17.62 15.70 -6.26
N ILE A 28 -18.35 15.01 -5.38
CA ILE A 28 -19.28 15.64 -4.44
C ILE A 28 -18.53 15.99 -3.15
N SER A 29 -18.58 17.26 -2.79
CA SER A 29 -18.03 17.79 -1.55
C SER A 29 -19.04 17.69 -0.40
N SER A 30 -18.57 17.58 0.83
CA SER A 30 -19.44 17.72 1.99
C SER A 30 -19.81 19.18 2.19
N ILE A 31 -21.09 19.45 2.37
CA ILE A 31 -21.60 20.79 2.67
C ILE A 31 -21.59 20.98 4.18
N ASP A 32 -20.92 22.03 4.64
CA ASP A 32 -21.05 22.48 6.04
C ASP A 32 -22.34 23.26 6.19
N VAL A 33 -23.28 22.67 6.95
CA VAL A 33 -24.59 23.27 7.17
C VAL A 33 -24.47 24.38 8.20
N SER A 34 -24.67 25.63 7.76
CA SER A 34 -24.73 26.76 8.69
C SER A 34 -25.94 26.65 9.62
N GLU A 35 -25.86 27.25 10.81
CA GLU A 35 -27.00 27.29 11.77
C GLU A 35 -28.27 27.90 11.14
N GLU A 36 -28.10 28.81 10.19
CA GLU A 36 -29.22 29.43 9.48
C GLU A 36 -29.88 28.47 8.49
N ALA A 37 -29.11 27.62 7.82
CA ALA A 37 -29.62 26.59 6.92
C ALA A 37 -30.37 25.49 7.70
N LEU A 38 -29.89 25.10 8.87
CA LEU A 38 -30.61 24.20 9.80
C LEU A 38 -31.95 24.76 10.23
N LYS A 39 -32.00 26.06 10.55
CA LYS A 39 -33.26 26.76 10.88
C LYS A 39 -34.24 26.84 9.71
N SER A 40 -33.72 26.79 8.50
CA SER A 40 -34.52 26.77 7.24
C SER A 40 -35.00 25.38 6.83
N GLY A 41 -34.78 24.36 7.68
CA GLY A 41 -35.25 22.97 7.44
C GLY A 41 -34.33 22.12 6.59
N PHE A 42 -33.10 22.57 6.28
CA PHE A 42 -32.11 21.74 5.63
C PHE A 42 -31.48 20.76 6.63
N ALA A 43 -31.50 19.48 6.30
CA ALA A 43 -30.91 18.43 7.12
C ALA A 43 -30.03 17.50 6.25
N LYS A 44 -29.09 16.81 6.90
CA LYS A 44 -28.38 15.71 6.24
C LYS A 44 -29.29 14.50 6.14
N PRO A 45 -29.18 13.69 5.07
CA PRO A 45 -29.91 12.45 4.94
C PRO A 45 -29.64 11.46 6.09
N ASP A 46 -30.56 10.53 6.32
CA ASP A 46 -30.42 9.45 7.30
C ASP A 46 -29.33 8.46 6.83
N ASP A 47 -28.39 8.12 7.73
CA ASP A 47 -27.26 7.24 7.45
C ASP A 47 -27.63 5.74 7.35
N LYS A 48 -28.91 5.37 7.52
CA LYS A 48 -29.34 3.96 7.48
C LYS A 48 -29.03 3.26 6.15
N ALA A 49 -29.27 3.95 5.04
CA ALA A 49 -29.00 3.40 3.71
C ALA A 49 -27.49 3.22 3.49
N LEU A 50 -26.68 4.17 3.96
CA LEU A 50 -25.22 4.09 3.93
C LEU A 50 -24.70 2.90 4.74
N MET A 51 -25.20 2.72 5.98
CA MET A 51 -24.83 1.59 6.82
C MET A 51 -25.20 0.24 6.15
N SER A 52 -26.39 0.14 5.57
CA SER A 52 -26.81 -1.06 4.83
C SER A 52 -25.91 -1.36 3.64
N ALA A 53 -25.53 -0.35 2.86
CA ALA A 53 -24.60 -0.49 1.74
C ALA A 53 -23.19 -0.90 2.18
N GLN A 54 -22.71 -0.36 3.31
CA GLN A 54 -21.44 -0.74 3.92
C GLN A 54 -21.45 -2.20 4.39
N GLU A 55 -22.52 -2.62 5.05
CA GLU A 55 -22.69 -4.01 5.48
C GLU A 55 -22.73 -4.98 4.30
N ALA A 56 -23.46 -4.65 3.22
CA ALA A 56 -23.51 -5.44 2.01
C ALA A 56 -22.12 -5.57 1.35
N SER A 57 -21.41 -4.46 1.17
CA SER A 57 -20.06 -4.47 0.62
C SER A 57 -19.09 -5.29 1.47
N ARG A 58 -19.16 -5.14 2.80
CA ARG A 58 -18.35 -5.93 3.74
C ARG A 58 -18.69 -7.42 3.69
N ALA A 59 -19.98 -7.77 3.56
CA ALA A 59 -20.42 -9.15 3.51
C ALA A 59 -19.83 -9.90 2.29
N TYR A 60 -19.85 -9.29 1.09
CA TYR A 60 -19.24 -9.88 -0.09
C TYR A 60 -17.71 -10.01 0.02
N ARG A 61 -17.03 -8.99 0.54
CA ARG A 61 -15.57 -9.04 0.75
C ARG A 61 -15.17 -10.13 1.75
N THR A 62 -15.92 -10.29 2.84
CA THR A 62 -15.69 -11.35 3.83
C THR A 62 -15.93 -12.74 3.24
N ALA A 63 -17.00 -12.90 2.45
CA ALA A 63 -17.28 -14.16 1.77
C ALA A 63 -16.18 -14.53 0.76
N LEU A 64 -15.68 -13.57 -0.02
CA LEU A 64 -14.57 -13.77 -0.95
C LEU A 64 -13.26 -14.13 -0.24
N ALA A 65 -12.94 -13.47 0.88
CA ALA A 65 -11.76 -13.77 1.67
C ALA A 65 -11.82 -15.20 2.26
N SER A 66 -13.00 -15.62 2.74
CA SER A 66 -13.22 -16.98 3.22
C SER A 66 -13.10 -18.00 2.09
N LEU A 67 -13.64 -17.70 0.92
CA LEU A 67 -13.53 -18.55 -0.26
C LEU A 67 -12.08 -18.68 -0.74
N ASP A 68 -11.29 -17.60 -0.67
CA ASP A 68 -9.87 -17.62 -1.00
C ASP A 68 -9.05 -18.50 -0.04
N ARG A 69 -9.48 -18.57 1.23
CA ARG A 69 -8.84 -19.42 2.25
C ARG A 69 -9.12 -20.90 2.05
N PHE A 70 -10.38 -21.28 1.77
CA PHE A 70 -10.84 -22.68 1.74
C PHE A 70 -10.89 -23.29 0.34
N ALA A 71 -10.96 -22.45 -0.69
CA ALA A 71 -10.90 -22.86 -2.10
C ALA A 71 -9.89 -21.98 -2.84
N PRO A 72 -8.59 -22.07 -2.53
CA PRO A 72 -7.58 -21.22 -3.16
C PRO A 72 -7.52 -21.52 -4.66
N GLU A 73 -7.68 -20.48 -5.46
CA GLU A 73 -7.45 -20.55 -6.89
C GLU A 73 -5.99 -20.22 -7.19
N LYS A 74 -5.37 -20.88 -8.16
CA LYS A 74 -4.03 -20.52 -8.63
C LYS A 74 -4.09 -19.12 -9.24
N LYS A 75 -3.91 -18.10 -8.42
CA LYS A 75 -3.84 -16.70 -8.88
C LYS A 75 -2.54 -16.53 -9.64
N GLY A 76 -2.62 -16.30 -10.97
CA GLY A 76 -1.50 -15.70 -11.69
C GLY A 76 -1.23 -14.29 -11.11
N MET A 77 -0.02 -13.79 -11.26
CA MET A 77 0.38 -12.44 -10.79
C MET A 77 -0.57 -11.34 -11.30
N PHE A 78 -1.24 -11.58 -12.45
CA PHE A 78 -2.24 -10.69 -13.03
C PHE A 78 -3.51 -11.48 -13.34
N ARG A 79 -4.65 -11.03 -12.82
CA ARG A 79 -5.95 -11.60 -13.16
C ARG A 79 -6.47 -10.94 -14.44
N LYS A 80 -6.90 -11.75 -15.42
CA LYS A 80 -7.62 -11.24 -16.58
C LYS A 80 -9.02 -10.84 -16.13
N ARG A 81 -9.39 -9.58 -16.31
CA ARG A 81 -10.76 -9.11 -16.04
C ARG A 81 -11.69 -9.65 -17.11
N GLN A 82 -12.86 -10.11 -16.71
CA GLN A 82 -13.89 -10.51 -17.64
C GLN A 82 -14.63 -9.27 -18.15
N GLY A 83 -14.81 -9.16 -19.47
CA GLY A 83 -15.68 -8.15 -20.06
C GLY A 83 -17.14 -8.55 -19.89
N VAL A 84 -17.90 -7.79 -19.11
CA VAL A 84 -19.33 -8.02 -18.89
C VAL A 84 -20.10 -6.83 -19.44
N SER A 85 -21.21 -7.09 -20.19
CA SER A 85 -22.05 -6.00 -20.66
C SER A 85 -22.78 -5.34 -19.48
N ARG A 86 -22.98 -4.02 -19.56
CA ARG A 86 -23.68 -3.25 -18.50
C ARG A 86 -25.04 -3.86 -18.12
N ALA A 87 -25.80 -4.34 -19.10
CA ALA A 87 -27.12 -4.96 -18.88
C ALA A 87 -27.02 -6.28 -18.10
N ALA A 88 -26.03 -7.11 -18.39
CA ALA A 88 -25.81 -8.37 -17.68
C ALA A 88 -25.29 -8.12 -16.26
N PHE A 89 -24.41 -7.13 -16.09
CA PHE A 89 -23.84 -6.76 -14.80
C PHE A 89 -24.91 -6.34 -13.78
N PHE A 90 -25.94 -5.62 -14.18
CA PHE A 90 -27.05 -5.18 -13.31
C PHE A 90 -28.26 -6.12 -13.35
N SER A 91 -28.12 -7.40 -13.75
CA SER A 91 -29.23 -8.36 -13.74
C SER A 91 -29.58 -8.82 -12.33
N ALA A 92 -30.90 -8.85 -12.01
CA ALA A 92 -31.40 -9.24 -10.68
C ALA A 92 -31.12 -10.71 -10.32
N GLU A 93 -31.10 -11.61 -11.31
CA GLU A 93 -30.88 -13.04 -11.09
C GLU A 93 -29.44 -13.35 -10.62
N SER A 94 -28.44 -12.68 -11.20
CA SER A 94 -27.05 -12.81 -10.77
C SER A 94 -26.85 -12.27 -9.35
N GLU A 95 -27.57 -11.22 -8.97
CA GLU A 95 -27.49 -10.62 -7.64
C GLU A 95 -28.03 -11.54 -6.54
N GLU A 96 -29.20 -12.15 -6.73
CA GLU A 96 -29.83 -13.05 -5.75
C GLU A 96 -28.97 -14.30 -5.51
N ASN A 97 -28.43 -14.88 -6.58
CA ASN A 97 -27.53 -16.03 -6.49
C ASN A 97 -26.24 -15.74 -5.73
N ALA A 98 -25.66 -14.56 -5.94
CA ALA A 98 -24.46 -14.12 -5.25
C ALA A 98 -24.74 -13.79 -3.77
N ARG A 99 -25.90 -13.15 -3.48
CA ARG A 99 -26.33 -12.82 -2.13
C ARG A 99 -26.51 -14.08 -1.28
N THR A 100 -27.23 -15.07 -1.77
CA THR A 100 -27.46 -16.35 -1.08
C THR A 100 -26.13 -17.08 -0.83
N ALA A 101 -25.21 -17.06 -1.79
CA ALA A 101 -23.89 -17.65 -1.62
C ALA A 101 -23.06 -16.90 -0.55
N ALA A 102 -23.06 -15.57 -0.55
CA ALA A 102 -22.36 -14.77 0.44
C ALA A 102 -22.91 -14.97 1.86
N GLU A 103 -24.24 -15.00 2.02
CA GLU A 103 -24.88 -15.25 3.31
C GLU A 103 -24.52 -16.64 3.85
N THR A 104 -24.53 -17.67 2.99
CA THR A 104 -24.15 -19.03 3.37
C THR A 104 -22.68 -19.08 3.82
N ILE A 105 -21.76 -18.54 3.03
CA ILE A 105 -20.32 -18.51 3.36
C ILE A 105 -20.07 -17.75 4.66
N ASN A 106 -20.70 -16.61 4.85
CA ASN A 106 -20.52 -15.79 6.05
C ASN A 106 -21.09 -16.47 7.30
N LYS A 107 -22.23 -17.14 7.20
CA LYS A 107 -22.81 -17.96 8.27
C LYS A 107 -21.86 -19.09 8.65
N ASP A 108 -21.37 -19.82 7.67
CA ASP A 108 -20.44 -20.93 7.82
C ASP A 108 -19.09 -20.45 8.41
N THR A 109 -18.58 -19.33 7.96
CA THR A 109 -17.36 -18.71 8.52
C THR A 109 -17.53 -18.31 9.97
N ARG A 110 -18.69 -17.78 10.35
CA ARG A 110 -18.99 -17.45 11.75
C ARG A 110 -19.03 -18.72 12.59
N ARG A 111 -19.69 -19.79 12.09
CA ARG A 111 -19.75 -21.07 12.80
C ARG A 111 -18.37 -21.70 12.97
N LEU A 112 -17.47 -21.59 11.97
CA LEU A 112 -16.06 -22.00 12.11
C LEU A 112 -15.34 -21.27 13.25
N GLY A 113 -15.59 -19.98 13.41
CA GLY A 113 -15.05 -19.19 14.55
C GLY A 113 -15.57 -19.67 15.90
N GLU A 114 -16.85 -20.02 15.99
CA GLU A 114 -17.46 -20.60 17.20
C GLU A 114 -16.85 -21.97 17.52
N ILE A 115 -16.74 -22.86 16.52
CA ILE A 115 -16.11 -24.18 16.66
C ILE A 115 -14.68 -24.05 17.20
N GLU A 116 -13.88 -23.13 16.68
CA GLU A 116 -12.49 -22.92 17.15
C GLU A 116 -12.44 -22.44 18.60
N SER A 117 -13.38 -21.58 19.01
CA SER A 117 -13.52 -21.14 20.39
C SER A 117 -13.93 -22.28 21.31
N GLU A 118 -14.94 -23.09 20.90
CA GLU A 118 -15.40 -24.27 21.64
C GLU A 118 -14.27 -25.32 21.75
N ARG A 119 -13.52 -25.56 20.67
CA ARG A 119 -12.37 -26.46 20.65
C ARG A 119 -11.30 -26.04 21.66
N THR A 120 -10.90 -24.78 21.61
CA THR A 120 -9.88 -24.23 22.54
C THR A 120 -10.33 -24.39 24.00
N LYS A 121 -11.60 -24.11 24.28
CA LYS A 121 -12.19 -24.30 25.61
C LYS A 121 -12.15 -25.77 26.04
N ASN A 122 -12.57 -26.69 25.17
CA ASN A 122 -12.60 -28.12 25.47
C ASN A 122 -11.19 -28.71 25.64
N GLU A 123 -10.22 -28.28 24.83
CA GLU A 123 -8.81 -28.65 24.96
C GLU A 123 -8.22 -28.16 26.31
N ALA A 124 -8.53 -26.94 26.72
CA ALA A 124 -8.12 -26.40 28.02
C ALA A 124 -8.75 -27.19 29.19
N LEU A 125 -10.02 -27.54 29.09
CA LEU A 125 -10.70 -28.37 30.08
C LEU A 125 -10.05 -29.77 30.16
N ARG A 126 -9.76 -30.40 29.02
CA ARG A 126 -9.05 -31.70 29.00
C ARG A 126 -7.65 -31.60 29.63
N ALA A 127 -6.90 -30.55 29.34
CA ALA A 127 -5.61 -30.30 29.97
C ALA A 127 -5.73 -30.17 31.51
N THR A 128 -6.79 -29.55 31.98
CA THR A 128 -7.09 -29.44 33.43
C THR A 128 -7.45 -30.79 34.04
N LEU A 129 -8.14 -31.68 33.30
CA LEU A 129 -8.52 -33.02 33.76
C LEU A 129 -7.39 -34.04 33.69
N ALA A 130 -6.42 -33.85 32.79
CA ALA A 130 -5.35 -34.81 32.54
C ALA A 130 -4.62 -35.31 33.79
N PRO A 131 -4.27 -34.49 34.81
CA PRO A 131 -3.64 -34.96 36.03
C PRO A 131 -4.51 -35.87 36.91
N TRP A 132 -5.83 -35.84 36.70
CA TRP A 132 -6.83 -36.49 37.54
C TRP A 132 -7.40 -37.79 36.92
N LEU A 133 -6.95 -38.18 35.73
CA LEU A 133 -7.46 -39.37 35.04
C LEU A 133 -7.19 -40.69 35.78
N THR A 134 -6.26 -40.71 36.69
CA THR A 134 -5.96 -41.90 37.50
C THR A 134 -6.90 -42.11 38.67
N VAL A 135 -7.72 -41.10 38.99
CA VAL A 135 -8.59 -41.09 40.16
C VAL A 135 -10.03 -41.42 39.75
N ASP A 136 -10.62 -42.41 40.41
CA ASP A 136 -11.98 -42.88 40.12
C ASP A 136 -12.98 -42.34 41.18
N VAL A 137 -13.02 -41.00 41.31
CA VAL A 137 -13.88 -40.28 42.25
C VAL A 137 -14.62 -39.17 41.47
N PRO A 138 -15.92 -38.96 41.78
CA PRO A 138 -16.67 -37.90 41.13
C PRO A 138 -16.11 -36.50 41.40
N LEU A 139 -15.96 -35.70 40.34
CA LEU A 139 -15.35 -34.34 40.39
C LEU A 139 -16.22 -33.32 41.13
N GLY A 140 -17.51 -33.61 41.30
CA GLY A 140 -18.43 -32.74 42.05
C GLY A 140 -18.15 -32.64 43.55
N GLY A 141 -17.22 -33.44 44.03
CA GLY A 141 -16.96 -33.58 45.48
C GLY A 141 -18.11 -34.26 46.22
N ALA A 142 -17.89 -34.77 47.37
CA ALA A 142 -18.92 -35.21 48.31
C ALA A 142 -18.95 -34.22 49.48
N ASP A 143 -20.13 -33.65 49.77
CA ASP A 143 -20.36 -32.78 50.89
C ASP A 143 -21.35 -33.47 51.83
N GLY A 144 -20.83 -33.99 52.92
CA GLY A 144 -21.62 -34.77 53.88
C GLY A 144 -20.75 -35.35 54.94
N ALA A 145 -20.98 -36.64 55.28
CA ALA A 145 -20.16 -37.35 56.24
C ALA A 145 -18.73 -37.49 55.79
N LEU A 146 -18.48 -37.55 54.48
CA LEU A 146 -17.16 -37.55 53.83
C LEU A 146 -17.06 -36.31 52.91
N SER A 147 -16.01 -35.52 53.07
CA SER A 147 -15.70 -34.40 52.19
C SER A 147 -14.48 -34.70 51.34
N VAL A 148 -14.56 -34.41 50.04
CA VAL A 148 -13.51 -34.70 49.06
C VAL A 148 -13.04 -33.41 48.41
N PHE A 149 -11.74 -33.20 48.37
CA PHE A 149 -11.07 -32.01 47.80
C PHE A 149 -10.03 -32.44 46.76
N PHE A 150 -10.04 -31.74 45.67
CA PHE A 150 -8.99 -31.81 44.66
C PHE A 150 -8.09 -30.59 44.79
N GLY A 151 -6.80 -30.76 44.75
CA GLY A 151 -5.91 -29.62 44.82
C GLY A 151 -4.46 -29.94 44.49
N THR A 152 -3.63 -28.93 44.46
CA THR A 152 -2.21 -29.02 44.13
C THR A 152 -1.36 -28.52 45.29
N VAL A 153 -0.18 -29.14 45.44
CA VAL A 153 0.88 -28.69 46.38
C VAL A 153 2.20 -28.61 45.66
N GLY A 154 3.14 -27.81 46.19
CA GLY A 154 4.50 -27.75 45.66
C GLY A 154 5.25 -29.08 45.91
N LEU A 155 6.30 -29.35 45.11
CA LEU A 155 7.14 -30.53 45.23
C LEU A 155 7.89 -30.62 46.56
N ASN A 156 8.02 -29.50 47.28
CA ASN A 156 8.64 -29.41 48.60
C ASN A 156 7.81 -30.05 49.74
N VAL A 157 6.51 -30.32 49.50
CA VAL A 157 5.66 -30.98 50.48
C VAL A 157 5.89 -32.52 50.41
N THR A 158 6.46 -33.06 51.46
CA THR A 158 6.76 -34.51 51.55
C THR A 158 5.55 -35.30 52.05
N ASP A 159 5.57 -36.61 51.80
CA ASP A 159 4.52 -37.50 52.31
C ASP A 159 4.51 -37.57 53.84
N ASP A 160 5.66 -37.36 54.47
CA ASP A 160 5.78 -37.33 55.94
C ASP A 160 5.08 -36.09 56.55
N ALA A 161 5.13 -34.94 55.86
CA ALA A 161 4.37 -33.75 56.25
C ALA A 161 2.85 -33.98 56.14
N LEU A 162 2.38 -34.65 55.09
CA LEU A 162 0.97 -35.03 54.93
C LEU A 162 0.52 -36.08 55.95
N LYS A 163 1.40 -37.05 56.33
CA LYS A 163 1.12 -38.00 57.41
C LYS A 163 1.01 -37.32 58.76
N ALA A 164 1.97 -36.45 59.09
CA ALA A 164 1.90 -35.66 60.32
C ALA A 164 0.63 -34.83 60.42
N LEU A 165 0.16 -34.29 59.31
CA LEU A 165 -1.14 -33.60 59.23
C LEU A 165 -2.32 -34.55 59.49
N ALA A 166 -2.33 -35.75 58.90
CA ALA A 166 -3.38 -36.73 59.10
C ALA A 166 -3.44 -37.21 60.59
N ASP A 167 -2.27 -37.41 61.17
CA ASP A 167 -2.14 -37.82 62.59
C ASP A 167 -2.65 -36.67 63.52
N SER A 168 -2.40 -35.43 63.20
CA SER A 168 -2.90 -34.27 63.95
C SER A 168 -4.43 -34.10 63.91
N LEU A 169 -5.08 -34.77 62.98
CA LEU A 169 -6.54 -34.79 62.78
C LEU A 169 -7.14 -36.15 63.17
N ASP A 170 -6.55 -36.88 64.09
CA ASP A 170 -7.01 -38.15 64.62
C ASP A 170 -7.18 -39.25 63.52
N GLY A 171 -6.43 -39.19 62.44
CA GLY A 171 -6.55 -40.12 61.33
C GLY A 171 -7.80 -39.95 60.45
N LEU A 172 -8.58 -38.87 60.66
CA LEU A 172 -9.81 -38.56 59.90
C LEU A 172 -9.55 -37.88 58.55
N LEU A 173 -8.27 -37.83 58.11
CA LEU A 173 -7.85 -37.32 56.80
C LEU A 173 -7.01 -38.38 56.11
N THR A 174 -7.29 -38.59 54.86
CA THR A 174 -6.45 -39.44 53.98
C THR A 174 -6.23 -38.71 52.65
N TRP A 175 -5.16 -39.04 51.95
CA TRP A 175 -4.84 -38.45 50.64
C TRP A 175 -4.37 -39.53 49.68
N GLN A 176 -4.58 -39.22 48.39
CA GLN A 176 -4.02 -40.00 47.29
C GLN A 176 -3.37 -39.05 46.29
N GLN A 177 -2.14 -39.34 45.88
CA GLN A 177 -1.50 -38.64 44.79
C GLN A 177 -2.11 -39.12 43.48
N ALA A 178 -2.74 -38.21 42.72
CA ALA A 178 -3.29 -38.44 41.41
C ALA A 178 -2.19 -38.44 40.35
N SER A 179 -1.34 -37.42 40.36
CA SER A 179 -0.18 -37.30 39.47
C SER A 179 0.82 -36.29 40.02
N SER A 180 1.93 -36.07 39.31
CA SER A 180 2.87 -34.98 39.61
C SER A 180 3.48 -34.48 38.30
N ASP A 181 3.77 -33.21 38.22
CA ASP A 181 4.55 -32.59 37.17
C ASP A 181 5.88 -32.02 37.71
N ARG A 182 6.55 -31.18 36.92
CA ARG A 182 7.88 -30.61 37.29
C ARG A 182 7.79 -29.59 38.43
N SER A 183 6.62 -29.11 38.80
CA SER A 183 6.41 -28.03 39.76
C SER A 183 5.41 -28.36 40.87
N LEU A 184 4.43 -29.19 40.59
CA LEU A 184 3.29 -29.46 41.44
C LEU A 184 2.99 -30.97 41.57
N ARG A 185 2.50 -31.35 42.77
CA ARG A 185 1.83 -32.63 43.02
C ARG A 185 0.34 -32.42 43.06
N TYR A 186 -0.42 -33.28 42.39
CA TYR A 186 -1.87 -33.28 42.35
C TYR A 186 -2.39 -34.29 43.36
N LEU A 187 -3.12 -33.78 44.36
CA LEU A 187 -3.58 -34.58 45.49
C LEU A 187 -5.09 -34.60 45.56
N LEU A 188 -5.65 -35.79 45.68
CA LEU A 188 -7.02 -36.01 46.16
C LEU A 188 -6.94 -36.13 47.66
N VAL A 189 -7.65 -35.30 48.39
CA VAL A 189 -7.75 -35.32 49.84
C VAL A 189 -9.18 -35.65 50.24
N MET A 190 -9.34 -36.62 51.11
CA MET A 190 -10.61 -37.04 51.69
C MET A 190 -10.57 -36.85 53.18
N CYS A 191 -11.57 -36.21 53.79
CA CYS A 191 -11.67 -36.06 55.22
C CYS A 191 -13.12 -36.25 55.72
N HIS A 192 -13.26 -36.58 57.01
CA HIS A 192 -14.57 -36.63 57.64
C HIS A 192 -15.13 -35.21 57.76
N GLY A 193 -16.43 -35.01 57.56
CA GLY A 193 -17.10 -33.70 57.53
C GLY A 193 -16.90 -32.88 58.83
N SER A 194 -16.72 -33.54 60.00
CA SER A 194 -16.46 -32.85 61.27
C SER A 194 -15.15 -32.09 61.34
N VAL A 195 -14.13 -32.47 60.53
CA VAL A 195 -12.79 -31.86 60.50
C VAL A 195 -12.53 -31.04 59.22
N LYS A 196 -13.55 -30.86 58.37
CA LYS A 196 -13.47 -30.22 57.06
C LYS A 196 -12.72 -28.88 57.09
N GLU A 197 -13.18 -27.95 57.96
CA GLU A 197 -12.62 -26.58 58.00
C GLU A 197 -11.19 -26.58 58.55
N ARG A 198 -10.93 -27.40 59.59
CA ARG A 198 -9.59 -27.55 60.16
C ARG A 198 -8.62 -28.18 59.16
N ALA A 199 -9.06 -29.21 58.44
CA ALA A 199 -8.26 -29.86 57.40
C ALA A 199 -7.92 -28.90 56.27
N LEU A 200 -8.90 -28.10 55.78
CA LEU A 200 -8.65 -27.12 54.72
C LEU A 200 -7.71 -26.00 55.15
N SER A 201 -7.84 -25.50 56.40
CA SER A 201 -6.92 -24.48 56.94
C SER A 201 -5.48 -25.01 57.00
N ALA A 202 -5.28 -26.18 57.61
CA ALA A 202 -3.98 -26.79 57.75
C ALA A 202 -3.34 -27.20 56.39
N LEU A 203 -4.15 -27.62 55.42
CA LEU A 203 -3.69 -27.86 54.04
C LEU A 203 -3.23 -26.57 53.35
N ARG A 204 -3.94 -25.47 53.56
CA ARG A 204 -3.53 -24.15 53.02
C ARG A 204 -2.19 -23.69 53.59
N ASP A 205 -1.95 -23.93 54.85
CA ASP A 205 -0.65 -23.62 55.53
C ASP A 205 0.51 -24.40 54.89
N LEU A 206 0.23 -25.60 54.31
CA LEU A 206 1.17 -26.39 53.53
C LEU A 206 1.22 -25.97 52.06
N GLY A 207 0.50 -24.90 51.65
CA GLY A 207 0.47 -24.42 50.26
C GLY A 207 -0.49 -25.21 49.35
N PHE A 208 -1.49 -25.89 49.92
CA PHE A 208 -2.49 -26.59 49.14
C PHE A 208 -3.44 -25.59 48.48
N SER A 209 -3.51 -25.61 47.16
CA SER A 209 -4.44 -24.84 46.33
C SER A 209 -5.56 -25.76 45.85
N THR A 210 -6.81 -25.44 46.22
CA THR A 210 -7.99 -26.22 45.79
C THR A 210 -8.31 -26.01 44.33
N VAL A 211 -8.50 -27.10 43.58
CA VAL A 211 -8.98 -27.10 42.20
C VAL A 211 -10.50 -27.37 42.20
N SER A 212 -11.27 -26.54 41.56
CA SER A 212 -12.74 -26.68 41.47
C SER A 212 -13.16 -27.00 40.03
N PHE A 213 -13.91 -28.08 39.87
CA PHE A 213 -14.46 -28.54 38.59
C PHE A 213 -15.94 -28.12 38.46
N ARG A 214 -16.18 -26.81 38.41
CA ARG A 214 -17.55 -26.27 38.33
C ARG A 214 -18.26 -26.76 37.08
N GLY A 215 -19.45 -27.33 37.27
CA GLY A 215 -20.31 -27.80 36.17
C GLY A 215 -19.94 -29.17 35.58
N MET A 216 -18.93 -29.88 36.15
CA MET A 216 -18.60 -31.25 35.78
C MET A 216 -19.21 -32.22 36.78
N THR A 217 -19.87 -33.27 36.25
CA THR A 217 -20.46 -34.36 37.01
C THR A 217 -19.79 -35.67 36.58
N GLY A 218 -19.73 -36.66 37.51
CA GLY A 218 -19.05 -37.93 37.20
C GLY A 218 -17.53 -37.89 37.39
N THR A 219 -16.83 -38.88 36.92
CA THR A 219 -15.40 -39.07 37.06
C THR A 219 -14.59 -38.26 36.04
N ALA A 220 -13.30 -38.05 36.29
CA ALA A 220 -12.40 -37.36 35.34
C ALA A 220 -12.32 -38.11 33.99
N LYS A 221 -12.32 -39.45 34.02
CA LYS A 221 -12.32 -40.29 32.82
C LYS A 221 -13.56 -40.12 31.96
N GLU A 222 -14.74 -40.07 32.60
CA GLU A 222 -16.02 -39.90 31.89
C GLU A 222 -16.08 -38.54 31.22
N ASN A 223 -15.66 -37.49 31.94
CA ASN A 223 -15.61 -36.13 31.39
C ASN A 223 -14.56 -35.98 30.29
N ASP A 224 -13.37 -36.58 30.43
CA ASP A 224 -12.35 -36.54 29.35
C ASP A 224 -12.85 -37.27 28.10
N LYS A 225 -13.53 -38.41 28.25
CA LYS A 225 -14.11 -39.14 27.14
C LYS A 225 -15.22 -38.33 26.45
N ALA A 226 -16.11 -37.70 27.21
CA ALA A 226 -17.15 -36.84 26.66
C ALA A 226 -16.57 -35.63 25.92
N LEU A 227 -15.52 -34.99 26.48
CA LEU A 227 -14.81 -33.90 25.82
C LEU A 227 -14.08 -34.36 24.56
N ALA A 228 -13.49 -35.56 24.55
CA ALA A 228 -12.84 -36.12 23.37
C ALA A 228 -13.86 -36.42 22.26
N GLU A 229 -15.03 -36.99 22.59
CA GLU A 229 -16.11 -37.22 21.64
C GLU A 229 -16.64 -35.89 21.07
N ASN A 230 -16.82 -34.89 21.92
CA ASN A 230 -17.23 -33.54 21.48
C ASN A 230 -16.19 -32.90 20.54
N LEU A 231 -14.89 -32.98 20.88
CA LEU A 231 -13.82 -32.49 20.01
C LEU A 231 -13.82 -33.20 18.64
N ALA A 232 -14.06 -34.51 18.61
CA ALA A 232 -14.16 -35.25 17.37
C ALA A 232 -15.40 -34.83 16.54
N ALA A 233 -16.54 -34.56 17.21
CA ALA A 233 -17.74 -34.04 16.54
C ALA A 233 -17.52 -32.64 15.97
N LEU A 234 -16.88 -31.74 16.74
CA LEU A 234 -16.53 -30.39 16.28
C LEU A 234 -15.58 -30.44 15.10
N GLU A 235 -14.59 -31.33 15.12
CA GLU A 235 -13.65 -31.49 13.99
C GLU A 235 -14.35 -32.00 12.73
N LYS A 236 -15.30 -32.93 12.87
CA LYS A 236 -16.11 -33.38 11.75
C LYS A 236 -17.00 -32.29 11.19
N GLU A 237 -17.69 -31.52 12.06
CA GLU A 237 -18.50 -30.37 11.67
C GLU A 237 -17.65 -29.34 10.95
N ARG A 238 -16.42 -29.05 11.45
CA ARG A 238 -15.45 -28.15 10.81
C ARG A 238 -15.15 -28.58 9.38
N GLN A 239 -14.81 -29.85 9.18
CA GLN A 239 -14.50 -30.38 7.84
C GLN A 239 -15.69 -30.33 6.89
N GLU A 240 -16.91 -30.61 7.38
CA GLU A 240 -18.14 -30.53 6.58
C GLU A 240 -18.39 -29.07 6.13
N ILE A 241 -18.19 -28.09 7.02
CA ILE A 241 -18.31 -26.65 6.70
C ILE A 241 -17.25 -26.24 5.70
N GLU A 242 -15.99 -26.61 5.90
CA GLU A 242 -14.89 -26.29 4.99
C GLU A 242 -15.15 -26.85 3.57
N GLN A 243 -15.65 -28.09 3.47
CA GLN A 243 -16.02 -28.70 2.19
C GLN A 243 -17.21 -27.98 1.54
N ARG A 244 -18.21 -27.55 2.33
CA ARG A 244 -19.34 -26.78 1.83
C ARG A 244 -18.92 -25.42 1.27
N ILE A 245 -18.06 -24.71 1.98
CA ILE A 245 -17.50 -23.43 1.48
C ILE A 245 -16.69 -23.70 0.20
N ALA A 246 -15.84 -24.73 0.18
CA ALA A 246 -15.06 -25.09 -0.99
C ALA A 246 -15.94 -25.44 -2.20
N GLY A 247 -17.06 -26.13 -1.97
CA GLY A 247 -18.05 -26.47 -3.00
C GLY A 247 -18.72 -25.25 -3.65
N LEU A 248 -18.73 -24.10 -2.96
CA LEU A 248 -19.21 -22.82 -3.51
C LEU A 248 -18.17 -22.10 -4.39
N GLY A 249 -16.99 -22.69 -4.62
CA GLY A 249 -15.94 -22.14 -5.48
C GLY A 249 -16.42 -21.76 -6.88
N GLY A 250 -17.34 -22.51 -7.46
CA GLY A 250 -17.93 -22.21 -8.77
C GLY A 250 -18.77 -20.92 -8.82
N LYS A 251 -19.18 -20.37 -7.67
CA LYS A 251 -19.92 -19.10 -7.57
C LYS A 251 -19.00 -17.89 -7.37
N ARG A 252 -17.68 -18.08 -7.41
CA ARG A 252 -16.69 -17.03 -7.19
C ARG A 252 -16.88 -15.84 -8.13
N GLU A 253 -17.09 -16.08 -9.42
CA GLU A 253 -17.26 -15.01 -10.41
C GLU A 253 -18.50 -14.15 -10.10
N ALA A 254 -19.62 -14.78 -9.77
CA ALA A 254 -20.83 -14.07 -9.36
C ALA A 254 -20.62 -13.25 -8.08
N LEU A 255 -19.86 -13.77 -7.12
CA LEU A 255 -19.51 -13.04 -5.89
C LEU A 255 -18.60 -11.83 -6.17
N LEU A 256 -17.66 -11.93 -7.12
CA LEU A 256 -16.79 -10.82 -7.53
C LEU A 256 -17.61 -9.72 -8.21
N GLU A 257 -18.51 -10.08 -9.11
CA GLU A 257 -19.44 -9.13 -9.75
C GLU A 257 -20.34 -8.45 -8.71
N ALA A 258 -20.87 -9.20 -7.75
CA ALA A 258 -21.72 -8.66 -6.69
C ALA A 258 -20.92 -7.73 -5.74
N SER A 259 -19.65 -8.04 -5.48
CA SER A 259 -18.76 -7.18 -4.71
C SER A 259 -18.54 -5.83 -5.40
N ASP A 260 -18.32 -5.84 -6.73
CA ASP A 260 -18.17 -4.61 -7.52
C ASP A 260 -19.49 -3.81 -7.54
N ARG A 261 -20.64 -4.47 -7.72
CA ARG A 261 -21.98 -3.82 -7.64
C ARG A 261 -22.21 -3.16 -6.28
N ALA A 262 -21.89 -3.88 -5.20
CA ALA A 262 -22.03 -3.35 -3.85
C ALA A 262 -21.09 -2.16 -3.60
N ALA A 263 -19.89 -2.17 -4.18
CA ALA A 263 -18.96 -1.05 -4.09
C ALA A 263 -19.47 0.19 -4.86
N ILE A 264 -20.08 0.00 -6.04
CA ILE A 264 -20.71 1.08 -6.82
C ILE A 264 -21.92 1.66 -6.04
N ALA A 265 -22.76 0.80 -5.46
CA ALA A 265 -23.89 1.23 -4.65
C ALA A 265 -23.43 1.99 -3.39
N LEU A 266 -22.39 1.51 -2.73
CA LEU A 266 -21.80 2.16 -1.57
C LEU A 266 -21.30 3.57 -1.91
N ARG A 267 -20.58 3.75 -3.01
CA ARG A 267 -20.12 5.08 -3.46
C ARG A 267 -21.29 6.05 -3.69
N ARG A 268 -22.43 5.55 -4.17
CA ARG A 268 -23.64 6.36 -4.37
C ARG A 268 -24.26 6.77 -3.02
N GLU A 269 -24.34 5.86 -2.06
CA GLU A 269 -24.84 6.19 -0.72
C GLU A 269 -23.89 7.12 0.04
N GLU A 270 -22.56 6.96 -0.11
CA GLU A 270 -21.58 7.91 0.39
C GLU A 270 -21.73 9.30 -0.24
N ALA A 271 -22.05 9.37 -1.52
CA ALA A 271 -22.35 10.64 -2.19
C ALA A 271 -23.63 11.27 -1.62
N LYS A 272 -24.69 10.47 -1.40
CA LYS A 272 -25.94 10.95 -0.79
C LYS A 272 -25.72 11.50 0.63
N SER A 273 -24.90 10.86 1.43
CA SER A 273 -24.63 11.31 2.81
C SER A 273 -23.95 12.68 2.90
N ARG A 274 -23.35 13.15 1.78
CA ARG A 274 -22.72 14.47 1.67
C ARG A 274 -23.68 15.57 1.26
N LEU A 275 -24.87 15.21 0.78
CA LEU A 275 -25.90 16.16 0.36
C LEU A 275 -26.58 16.79 1.55
N VAL A 276 -27.25 17.91 1.30
CA VAL A 276 -28.11 18.57 2.26
C VAL A 276 -29.45 18.81 1.60
N GLY A 277 -30.54 18.54 2.27
CA GLY A 277 -31.85 18.68 1.66
C GLY A 277 -32.98 18.97 2.63
N THR A 278 -34.13 19.24 2.03
CA THR A 278 -35.45 19.32 2.67
C THR A 278 -36.33 18.19 2.15
N ASP A 279 -37.54 18.05 2.62
CA ASP A 279 -38.48 17.03 2.11
C ASP A 279 -38.79 17.13 0.60
N LYS A 280 -38.48 18.27 -0.05
CA LYS A 280 -38.81 18.49 -1.45
C LYS A 280 -37.63 18.72 -2.38
N VAL A 281 -36.54 19.27 -1.86
CA VAL A 281 -35.37 19.65 -2.65
C VAL A 281 -34.09 19.27 -1.94
N PHE A 282 -33.05 18.94 -2.72
CA PHE A 282 -31.71 18.70 -2.19
C PHE A 282 -30.70 19.64 -2.85
N LEU A 283 -29.66 19.98 -2.13
CA LEU A 283 -28.52 20.75 -2.57
C LEU A 283 -27.29 19.85 -2.64
N LEU A 284 -26.58 19.95 -3.75
CA LEU A 284 -25.31 19.29 -4.01
C LEU A 284 -24.26 20.34 -4.30
N GLU A 285 -23.12 20.24 -3.65
CA GLU A 285 -21.91 20.99 -4.01
C GLU A 285 -20.80 20.04 -4.39
N GLY A 286 -19.96 20.46 -5.34
CA GLY A 286 -18.91 19.61 -5.81
C GLY A 286 -17.96 20.29 -6.78
N TRP A 287 -17.07 19.47 -7.33
CA TRP A 287 -16.07 19.92 -8.30
C TRP A 287 -16.18 19.13 -9.59
N LEU A 288 -15.97 19.83 -10.68
CA LEU A 288 -16.05 19.22 -12.00
C LEU A 288 -15.00 19.83 -12.93
N PRO A 289 -14.35 19.03 -13.83
CA PRO A 289 -13.46 19.56 -14.84
C PRO A 289 -14.20 20.47 -15.80
N ALA A 290 -13.61 21.60 -16.17
CA ALA A 290 -14.24 22.58 -17.06
C ALA A 290 -14.68 22.00 -18.41
N ASP A 291 -13.93 21.02 -18.93
CA ASP A 291 -14.22 20.36 -20.20
C ASP A 291 -15.53 19.53 -20.18
N HIS A 292 -15.99 19.13 -19.00
CA HIS A 292 -17.19 18.29 -18.82
C HIS A 292 -18.47 19.09 -18.48
N CYS A 293 -18.36 20.41 -18.27
CA CYS A 293 -19.53 21.22 -17.89
C CYS A 293 -20.69 21.10 -18.89
N ALA A 294 -20.44 21.31 -20.19
CA ALA A 294 -21.48 21.25 -21.23
C ALA A 294 -22.07 19.83 -21.39
N ALA A 295 -21.26 18.80 -21.16
CA ALA A 295 -21.73 17.42 -21.19
C ALA A 295 -22.63 17.11 -19.99
N LEU A 296 -22.30 17.63 -18.80
CA LEU A 296 -23.11 17.48 -17.60
C LEU A 296 -24.44 18.20 -17.72
N GLU A 297 -24.44 19.46 -18.18
CA GLU A 297 -25.68 20.24 -18.41
C GLU A 297 -26.63 19.50 -19.36
N LYS A 298 -26.12 18.96 -20.46
CA LYS A 298 -26.91 18.17 -21.41
C LYS A 298 -27.42 16.84 -20.80
N ALA A 299 -26.64 16.17 -19.99
CA ALA A 299 -27.05 14.91 -19.34
C ALA A 299 -28.13 15.13 -18.27
N LEU A 300 -28.14 16.31 -17.66
CA LEU A 300 -29.11 16.70 -16.63
C LEU A 300 -30.34 17.44 -17.16
N GLU A 301 -30.38 17.77 -18.44
CA GLU A 301 -31.53 18.43 -19.09
C GLU A 301 -32.91 17.74 -18.87
N PRO A 302 -32.98 16.37 -18.79
CA PRO A 302 -34.24 15.69 -18.52
C PRO A 302 -34.76 15.85 -17.07
N PHE A 303 -33.93 16.37 -16.15
CA PHE A 303 -34.25 16.47 -14.73
C PHE A 303 -34.61 17.89 -14.33
N THR A 304 -35.51 18.01 -13.34
CA THR A 304 -35.89 19.31 -12.78
C THR A 304 -34.82 19.80 -11.81
N CYS A 305 -33.78 20.44 -12.32
CA CYS A 305 -32.70 20.94 -11.50
C CYS A 305 -32.18 22.30 -11.97
N ALA A 306 -31.64 23.07 -11.04
CA ALA A 306 -30.90 24.31 -11.32
C ALA A 306 -29.41 24.06 -11.11
N ILE A 307 -28.61 24.41 -12.12
CA ILE A 307 -27.16 24.17 -12.12
C ILE A 307 -26.46 25.51 -12.15
N GLU A 308 -25.57 25.75 -11.23
CA GLU A 308 -24.66 26.88 -11.19
C GLU A 308 -23.20 26.38 -11.22
N THR A 309 -22.41 26.88 -12.18
CA THR A 309 -20.99 26.58 -12.27
C THR A 309 -20.21 27.88 -12.22
N ARG A 310 -19.24 27.96 -11.30
CA ARG A 310 -18.32 29.10 -11.15
C ARG A 310 -16.87 28.69 -11.12
N GLU A 311 -15.97 29.60 -11.39
CA GLU A 311 -14.54 29.38 -11.16
C GLU A 311 -14.22 29.48 -9.68
N PRO A 312 -13.28 28.66 -9.18
CA PRO A 312 -12.86 28.72 -7.79
C PRO A 312 -12.16 30.05 -7.50
N THR A 313 -12.38 30.59 -6.31
CA THR A 313 -11.65 31.76 -5.80
C THR A 313 -10.29 31.34 -5.25
N GLU A 314 -9.35 32.30 -5.15
CA GLU A 314 -8.00 32.01 -4.63
C GLU A 314 -8.03 31.44 -3.21
N ASP A 315 -8.98 31.84 -2.38
CA ASP A 315 -9.17 31.32 -1.02
C ASP A 315 -9.62 29.86 -0.98
N GLU A 316 -10.27 29.39 -2.05
CA GLU A 316 -10.74 28.02 -2.18
C GLU A 316 -9.68 27.07 -2.74
N TYR A 317 -8.60 27.57 -3.34
CA TYR A 317 -7.56 26.74 -3.99
C TYR A 317 -7.06 25.57 -3.14
N PRO A 318 -6.87 25.69 -1.81
CA PRO A 318 -6.45 24.55 -0.99
C PRO A 318 -7.50 23.42 -0.88
N GLN A 319 -8.76 23.72 -1.24
CA GLN A 319 -9.86 22.75 -1.19
C GLN A 319 -10.18 22.15 -2.56
N VAL A 320 -9.76 22.82 -3.65
CA VAL A 320 -10.02 22.39 -5.02
C VAL A 320 -9.25 21.09 -5.33
N PRO A 321 -9.95 20.03 -5.76
CA PRO A 321 -9.25 18.81 -6.17
C PRO A 321 -8.49 19.03 -7.48
N VAL A 322 -7.39 18.31 -7.64
CA VAL A 322 -6.50 18.39 -8.79
C VAL A 322 -6.62 17.13 -9.62
N GLN A 323 -6.85 17.31 -10.91
CA GLN A 323 -6.78 16.24 -11.91
C GLN A 323 -5.67 16.58 -12.91
N LEU A 324 -4.68 15.72 -13.04
CA LEU A 324 -3.60 15.88 -14.00
C LEU A 324 -4.08 15.48 -15.41
N LYS A 325 -3.97 16.42 -16.36
CA LYS A 325 -4.31 16.18 -17.76
C LYS A 325 -3.05 16.03 -18.59
N ASN A 326 -2.61 14.80 -18.76
CA ASN A 326 -1.34 14.45 -19.37
C ASN A 326 -1.49 13.68 -20.68
N ASN A 327 -0.54 13.87 -21.61
CA ASN A 327 -0.46 13.16 -22.88
C ASN A 327 -0.03 11.70 -22.66
N LYS A 328 -0.16 10.85 -23.69
CA LYS A 328 0.24 9.43 -23.62
C LYS A 328 1.71 9.21 -23.18
N LEU A 329 2.61 10.16 -23.43
CA LEU A 329 4.01 10.10 -23.05
C LEU A 329 4.22 10.49 -21.59
N THR A 330 3.49 11.49 -21.09
CA THR A 330 3.67 12.06 -19.74
C THR A 330 2.71 11.45 -18.72
N ARG A 331 1.58 10.88 -19.17
CA ARG A 331 0.60 10.22 -18.30
C ARG A 331 1.19 9.13 -17.40
N PRO A 332 2.13 8.27 -17.84
CA PRO A 332 2.72 7.26 -16.97
C PRO A 332 3.45 7.82 -15.75
N LEU A 333 3.84 9.09 -15.80
CA LEU A 333 4.48 9.79 -14.69
C LEU A 333 3.49 10.36 -13.66
N ASN A 334 2.17 10.33 -13.95
CA ASN A 334 1.16 10.70 -12.96
C ASN A 334 1.33 9.88 -11.68
N MET A 335 1.59 8.57 -11.81
CA MET A 335 1.85 7.69 -10.68
C MET A 335 3.02 8.21 -9.81
N VAL A 336 4.09 8.71 -10.43
CA VAL A 336 5.25 9.25 -9.72
C VAL A 336 4.87 10.53 -8.95
N THR A 337 4.14 11.43 -9.58
CA THR A 337 3.67 12.67 -8.97
C THR A 337 2.65 12.40 -7.87
N GLU A 338 1.70 11.51 -8.08
CA GLU A 338 0.71 11.11 -7.07
C GLU A 338 1.35 10.43 -5.85
N MET A 339 2.42 9.65 -6.07
CA MET A 339 3.14 8.99 -4.99
C MET A 339 3.97 9.98 -4.13
N TYR A 340 4.47 11.05 -4.74
CA TYR A 340 5.20 12.10 -4.02
C TYR A 340 4.23 13.05 -3.30
N SER A 341 3.47 13.82 -4.04
CA SER A 341 2.36 14.69 -3.64
C SER A 341 1.77 15.32 -4.91
N LEU A 342 0.48 15.59 -4.94
CA LEU A 342 -0.11 16.35 -6.05
C LEU A 342 0.25 17.84 -5.94
N PRO A 343 0.44 18.53 -7.09
CA PRO A 343 0.68 19.98 -7.10
C PRO A 343 -0.52 20.74 -6.56
N ALA A 344 -0.28 21.83 -5.84
CA ALA A 344 -1.35 22.72 -5.40
C ALA A 344 -2.14 23.23 -6.61
N TYR A 345 -3.46 23.39 -6.46
CA TYR A 345 -4.30 23.91 -7.54
C TYR A 345 -3.82 25.29 -8.02
N GLY A 346 -3.81 25.49 -9.32
CA GLY A 346 -3.31 26.75 -9.92
C GLY A 346 -1.79 26.83 -10.11
N THR A 347 -1.03 25.77 -9.73
CA THR A 347 0.39 25.65 -10.01
C THR A 347 0.66 24.80 -11.26
N LEU A 348 1.92 24.75 -11.67
CA LEU A 348 2.32 24.06 -12.89
C LEU A 348 2.33 22.53 -12.69
N ASP A 349 1.89 21.78 -13.71
CA ASP A 349 2.07 20.31 -13.76
C ASP A 349 3.55 19.97 -14.02
N PRO A 350 4.23 19.24 -13.12
CA PRO A 350 5.63 18.90 -13.27
C PRO A 350 5.87 17.80 -14.32
N ASN A 351 4.87 16.97 -14.64
CA ASN A 351 5.04 15.76 -15.45
C ASN A 351 5.61 16.01 -16.86
N PRO A 352 5.15 17.00 -17.64
CA PRO A 352 5.74 17.28 -18.95
C PRO A 352 7.20 17.69 -18.90
N LEU A 353 7.61 18.30 -17.80
CA LEU A 353 8.96 18.82 -17.59
C LEU A 353 9.89 17.76 -17.02
N MET A 354 9.38 16.89 -16.17
CA MET A 354 10.08 15.77 -15.56
C MET A 354 10.30 14.62 -16.56
N ALA A 355 9.35 14.36 -17.44
CA ALA A 355 9.34 13.20 -18.33
C ALA A 355 10.65 12.99 -19.13
N PRO A 356 11.21 14.00 -19.82
CA PRO A 356 12.42 13.80 -20.61
C PRO A 356 13.63 13.44 -19.73
N PHE A 357 13.74 14.06 -18.56
CA PHE A 357 14.82 13.79 -17.62
C PHE A 357 14.69 12.42 -16.98
N PHE A 358 13.50 12.07 -16.50
CA PHE A 358 13.24 10.76 -15.88
C PHE A 358 13.56 9.62 -16.85
N ILE A 359 13.03 9.68 -18.07
CA ILE A 359 13.24 8.62 -19.07
C ILE A 359 14.72 8.53 -19.46
N LEU A 360 15.39 9.68 -19.64
CA LEU A 360 16.81 9.73 -20.00
C LEU A 360 17.71 9.19 -18.87
N PHE A 361 17.51 9.66 -17.65
CA PHE A 361 18.33 9.27 -16.50
C PHE A 361 18.19 7.81 -16.16
N TYR A 362 16.96 7.29 -16.21
CA TYR A 362 16.73 5.87 -16.05
C TYR A 362 17.51 5.04 -17.08
N GLY A 363 17.47 5.47 -18.34
CA GLY A 363 18.20 4.83 -19.42
C GLY A 363 19.72 4.86 -19.21
N ILE A 364 20.28 6.00 -18.74
CA ILE A 364 21.71 6.15 -18.45
C ILE A 364 22.11 5.23 -17.27
N MET A 365 21.34 5.22 -16.19
CA MET A 365 21.66 4.41 -15.01
C MET A 365 21.69 2.91 -15.30
N MET A 366 20.80 2.42 -16.17
CA MET A 366 20.70 1.00 -16.48
C MET A 366 21.54 0.57 -17.69
N ALA A 367 21.68 1.41 -18.69
CA ALA A 367 22.55 1.39 -19.88
C ALA A 367 22.91 0.01 -20.46
N ASP A 368 21.91 -0.88 -20.67
CA ASP A 368 22.10 -2.23 -21.21
C ASP A 368 20.97 -2.59 -22.19
N MET A 369 21.34 -3.00 -23.43
CA MET A 369 20.37 -3.36 -24.48
C MET A 369 19.49 -4.57 -24.10
N GLY A 370 20.08 -5.58 -23.45
CA GLY A 370 19.36 -6.79 -23.06
C GLY A 370 18.27 -6.50 -22.03
N TYR A 371 18.61 -5.69 -21.02
CA TYR A 371 17.65 -5.27 -20.00
C TYR A 371 16.57 -4.36 -20.58
N GLY A 372 16.94 -3.41 -21.44
CA GLY A 372 15.98 -2.54 -22.13
C GLY A 372 14.99 -3.34 -22.99
N LEU A 373 15.46 -4.34 -23.71
CA LEU A 373 14.60 -5.23 -24.51
C LEU A 373 13.65 -6.05 -23.63
N LEU A 374 14.11 -6.59 -22.52
CA LEU A 374 13.27 -7.32 -21.55
C LEU A 374 12.15 -6.43 -20.99
N MET A 375 12.47 -5.18 -20.63
CA MET A 375 11.48 -4.21 -20.13
C MET A 375 10.43 -3.88 -21.18
N MET A 376 10.83 -3.64 -22.43
CA MET A 376 9.89 -3.38 -23.53
C MET A 376 8.96 -4.57 -23.78
N ILE A 377 9.52 -5.78 -23.86
CA ILE A 377 8.73 -7.00 -24.10
C ILE A 377 7.75 -7.23 -22.96
N ALA A 378 8.21 -7.13 -21.69
CA ALA A 378 7.37 -7.29 -20.52
C ALA A 378 6.23 -6.25 -20.48
N SER A 379 6.55 -4.98 -20.75
CA SER A 379 5.56 -3.90 -20.83
C SER A 379 4.49 -4.18 -21.89
N VAL A 380 4.88 -4.56 -23.10
CA VAL A 380 3.94 -4.84 -24.20
C VAL A 380 3.08 -6.06 -23.90
N ILE A 381 3.66 -7.14 -23.39
CA ILE A 381 2.92 -8.36 -23.04
C ILE A 381 1.88 -8.08 -21.95
N ILE A 382 2.30 -7.42 -20.88
CA ILE A 382 1.42 -7.12 -19.74
C ILE A 382 0.31 -6.16 -20.16
N SER A 383 0.64 -5.08 -20.86
CA SER A 383 -0.33 -4.09 -21.30
C SER A 383 -1.37 -4.66 -22.28
N LYS A 384 -0.97 -5.56 -23.21
CA LYS A 384 -1.90 -6.15 -24.18
C LYS A 384 -2.72 -7.31 -23.60
N LYS A 385 -2.09 -8.18 -22.78
CA LYS A 385 -2.73 -9.40 -22.28
C LYS A 385 -3.62 -9.16 -21.07
N TYR A 386 -3.15 -8.31 -20.14
CA TYR A 386 -3.83 -8.11 -18.84
C TYR A 386 -4.55 -6.77 -18.73
N ARG A 387 -4.23 -5.80 -19.58
CA ARG A 387 -4.84 -4.45 -19.61
C ARG A 387 -5.01 -3.84 -18.21
N PRO A 388 -3.94 -3.71 -17.43
CA PRO A 388 -4.03 -3.16 -16.10
C PRO A 388 -4.55 -1.72 -16.15
N LYS A 389 -5.50 -1.37 -15.26
CA LYS A 389 -6.05 0.00 -15.13
C LYS A 389 -5.38 0.74 -13.97
N GLY A 390 -5.50 2.06 -13.94
CA GLY A 390 -4.98 2.91 -12.88
C GLY A 390 -3.46 2.87 -12.77
N THR A 391 -2.95 2.99 -11.58
CA THR A 391 -1.51 3.09 -11.22
C THR A 391 -0.68 1.93 -11.81
N SER A 392 -1.21 0.69 -11.80
CA SER A 392 -0.50 -0.45 -12.39
C SER A 392 -0.34 -0.32 -13.91
N GLY A 393 -1.35 0.22 -14.61
CA GLY A 393 -1.27 0.47 -16.05
C GLY A 393 -0.23 1.54 -16.39
N GLU A 394 -0.15 2.58 -15.57
CA GLU A 394 0.83 3.65 -15.70
C GLU A 394 2.25 3.15 -15.43
N LEU A 395 2.46 2.30 -14.41
CA LEU A 395 3.74 1.69 -14.10
C LEU A 395 4.31 0.88 -15.29
N PHE A 396 3.51 0.01 -15.91
CA PHE A 396 3.98 -0.78 -17.05
C PHE A 396 4.21 0.08 -18.29
N SER A 397 3.44 1.13 -18.47
CA SER A 397 3.66 2.10 -19.55
C SER A 397 4.96 2.87 -19.34
N LEU A 398 5.25 3.30 -18.11
CA LEU A 398 6.52 3.95 -17.73
C LEU A 398 7.70 3.00 -17.95
N LEU A 399 7.57 1.73 -17.52
CA LEU A 399 8.58 0.70 -17.73
C LEU A 399 8.91 0.51 -19.21
N GLY A 400 7.90 0.55 -20.09
CA GLY A 400 8.10 0.50 -21.52
C GLY A 400 8.89 1.69 -22.08
N LEU A 401 8.58 2.91 -21.64
CA LEU A 401 9.30 4.12 -22.05
C LEU A 401 10.74 4.12 -21.53
N CYS A 402 10.95 3.77 -20.26
CA CYS A 402 12.28 3.61 -19.69
C CYS A 402 13.07 2.49 -20.40
N GLY A 403 12.41 1.38 -20.79
CA GLY A 403 13.01 0.30 -21.56
C GLY A 403 13.54 0.74 -22.92
N ILE A 404 12.82 1.64 -23.62
CA ILE A 404 13.30 2.23 -24.88
C ILE A 404 14.58 3.06 -24.64
N SER A 405 14.58 3.91 -23.64
CA SER A 405 15.75 4.72 -23.29
C SER A 405 16.94 3.86 -22.88
N THR A 406 16.71 2.84 -22.04
CA THR A 406 17.74 1.87 -21.63
C THR A 406 18.33 1.12 -22.81
N PHE A 407 17.51 0.73 -23.77
CA PHE A 407 17.98 0.07 -25.01
C PHE A 407 18.87 1.01 -25.83
N ILE A 408 18.47 2.27 -26.01
CA ILE A 408 19.26 3.25 -26.76
C ILE A 408 20.58 3.52 -26.05
N MET A 409 20.55 3.76 -24.73
CA MET A 409 21.79 3.99 -23.96
C MET A 409 22.68 2.76 -23.93
N GLY A 410 22.11 1.56 -23.81
CA GLY A 410 22.83 0.31 -23.92
C GLY A 410 23.49 0.10 -25.29
N ALA A 411 22.86 0.58 -26.38
CA ALA A 411 23.47 0.56 -27.71
C ALA A 411 24.66 1.52 -27.83
N LEU A 412 24.64 2.65 -27.12
CA LEU A 412 25.75 3.60 -27.07
C LEU A 412 26.94 3.08 -26.23
N THR A 413 26.66 2.32 -25.17
CA THR A 413 27.69 1.71 -24.32
C THR A 413 28.18 0.35 -24.82
N GLY A 414 27.45 -0.28 -25.77
CA GLY A 414 27.76 -1.60 -26.31
C GLY A 414 27.46 -2.76 -25.33
N GLY A 415 26.69 -2.52 -24.27
CA GLY A 415 26.29 -3.54 -23.28
C GLY A 415 25.10 -4.37 -23.74
N PHE A 416 25.22 -5.71 -23.72
CA PHE A 416 24.13 -6.64 -23.92
C PHE A 416 24.21 -7.74 -22.86
N PHE A 417 23.45 -7.63 -21.79
CA PHE A 417 23.65 -8.36 -20.54
C PHE A 417 25.10 -8.26 -20.06
N GLY A 418 25.62 -7.01 -19.99
CA GLY A 418 27.03 -6.72 -19.83
C GLY A 418 27.83 -7.13 -21.09
N ASP A 419 28.81 -8.01 -20.91
CA ASP A 419 29.68 -8.57 -21.96
C ASP A 419 29.28 -10.00 -22.39
N PHE A 420 28.01 -10.41 -22.17
CA PHE A 420 27.52 -11.78 -22.43
C PHE A 420 27.87 -12.29 -23.83
N LEU A 421 27.65 -11.48 -24.88
CA LEU A 421 27.90 -11.90 -26.26
C LEU A 421 29.39 -12.11 -26.50
N THR A 422 30.23 -11.24 -25.95
CA THR A 422 31.70 -11.35 -26.10
C THR A 422 32.21 -12.64 -25.47
N GLN A 423 31.77 -12.95 -24.23
CA GLN A 423 32.16 -14.18 -23.54
C GLN A 423 31.59 -15.44 -24.20
N LEU A 424 30.35 -15.39 -24.69
CA LEU A 424 29.73 -16.50 -25.38
C LEU A 424 30.50 -16.86 -26.66
N VAL A 425 30.85 -15.87 -27.49
CA VAL A 425 31.61 -16.07 -28.73
C VAL A 425 33.00 -16.61 -28.43
N ALA A 426 33.67 -16.12 -27.39
CA ALA A 426 34.98 -16.62 -26.96
C ALA A 426 34.95 -18.09 -26.54
N ILE A 427 33.86 -18.59 -25.95
CA ILE A 427 33.68 -20.00 -25.54
C ILE A 427 33.36 -20.87 -26.80
N VAL A 428 32.49 -20.37 -27.70
CA VAL A 428 32.06 -21.15 -28.89
C VAL A 428 33.16 -21.21 -29.97
N SER A 429 33.88 -20.11 -30.17
CA SER A 429 34.93 -19.98 -31.21
C SER A 429 36.19 -19.38 -30.59
N PRO A 430 37.06 -20.19 -29.95
CA PRO A 430 38.29 -19.71 -29.36
C PRO A 430 39.19 -19.02 -30.42
N GLY A 431 39.52 -17.76 -30.16
CA GLY A 431 40.35 -16.94 -31.09
C GLY A 431 39.58 -15.88 -31.88
N THR A 432 38.24 -15.86 -31.83
CA THR A 432 37.41 -14.79 -32.42
C THR A 432 37.07 -13.75 -31.35
N VAL A 433 37.54 -12.53 -31.55
CA VAL A 433 37.16 -11.41 -30.66
C VAL A 433 35.93 -10.74 -31.26
N PHE A 434 34.80 -10.89 -30.62
CA PHE A 434 33.57 -10.19 -30.96
C PHE A 434 33.33 -9.05 -29.93
N ALA A 435 33.25 -7.84 -30.40
CA ALA A 435 32.88 -6.70 -29.57
C ALA A 435 31.78 -5.89 -30.26
N LEU A 436 30.76 -5.52 -29.53
CA LEU A 436 29.73 -4.62 -30.03
C LEU A 436 30.35 -3.21 -30.24
N PRO A 437 29.90 -2.48 -31.28
CA PRO A 437 30.33 -1.09 -31.43
C PRO A 437 29.88 -0.27 -30.23
N LYS A 438 30.78 0.46 -29.58
CA LYS A 438 30.55 1.31 -28.45
C LYS A 438 31.01 2.72 -28.74
N LEU A 439 30.27 3.73 -28.27
CA LEU A 439 30.65 5.13 -28.38
C LEU A 439 31.52 5.53 -27.18
N PHE A 440 31.22 5.01 -25.99
CA PHE A 440 31.98 5.17 -24.77
C PHE A 440 31.88 3.92 -23.90
N ASP A 441 32.92 3.68 -23.12
CA ASP A 441 32.98 2.53 -22.21
C ASP A 441 32.76 2.97 -20.77
N PRO A 442 31.77 2.41 -20.04
CA PRO A 442 31.56 2.73 -18.64
C PRO A 442 32.78 2.52 -17.73
N LEU A 443 33.69 1.61 -18.12
CA LEU A 443 34.87 1.28 -17.32
C LEU A 443 36.10 2.13 -17.68
N ASP A 444 36.28 2.44 -18.97
CA ASP A 444 37.48 3.16 -19.43
C ASP A 444 37.28 4.68 -19.37
N ASP A 445 36.07 5.20 -19.64
CA ASP A 445 35.77 6.62 -19.79
C ASP A 445 35.14 7.26 -18.53
N LEU A 446 35.50 6.80 -17.34
CA LEU A 446 34.90 7.22 -16.05
C LEU A 446 34.81 8.74 -15.87
N THR A 447 35.88 9.46 -16.18
CA THR A 447 35.92 10.92 -16.01
C THR A 447 34.96 11.63 -16.97
N MET A 448 34.86 11.19 -18.20
CA MET A 448 33.95 11.72 -19.21
C MET A 448 32.50 11.55 -18.78
N ILE A 449 32.16 10.35 -18.30
CA ILE A 449 30.80 10.00 -17.84
C ILE A 449 30.46 10.79 -16.57
N LEU A 450 31.41 10.95 -15.65
CA LEU A 450 31.24 11.77 -14.44
C LEU A 450 30.89 13.22 -14.79
N ILE A 451 31.70 13.85 -15.64
CA ILE A 451 31.46 15.21 -16.08
C ILE A 451 30.15 15.32 -16.86
N GLY A 452 29.85 14.34 -17.71
CA GLY A 452 28.59 14.26 -18.45
C GLY A 452 27.36 14.16 -17.55
N SER A 453 27.42 13.33 -16.52
CA SER A 453 26.31 13.20 -15.55
C SER A 453 26.09 14.49 -14.76
N MET A 454 27.17 15.16 -14.31
CA MET A 454 27.08 16.45 -13.65
C MET A 454 26.56 17.55 -14.58
N ALA A 455 26.97 17.56 -15.84
CA ALA A 455 26.46 18.50 -16.84
C ALA A 455 24.97 18.32 -17.13
N LEU A 456 24.50 17.07 -17.27
CA LEU A 456 23.07 16.77 -17.39
C LEU A 456 22.28 17.21 -16.15
N GLY A 457 22.83 16.99 -14.96
CA GLY A 457 22.24 17.46 -13.72
C GLY A 457 22.14 18.99 -13.68
N LEU A 458 23.18 19.68 -14.10
CA LEU A 458 23.18 21.14 -14.19
C LEU A 458 22.11 21.65 -15.16
N VAL A 459 21.93 20.99 -16.32
CA VAL A 459 20.86 21.32 -17.28
C VAL A 459 19.49 21.16 -16.63
N GLN A 460 19.25 20.10 -15.86
CA GLN A 460 17.99 19.89 -15.17
C GLN A 460 17.77 20.97 -14.08
N ILE A 461 18.77 21.29 -13.28
CA ILE A 461 18.67 22.35 -12.26
C ILE A 461 18.35 23.71 -12.92
N ILE A 462 19.05 24.06 -14.00
CA ILE A 462 18.78 25.30 -14.75
C ILE A 462 17.36 25.32 -15.30
N THR A 463 16.87 24.17 -15.77
CA THR A 463 15.48 24.04 -16.22
C THR A 463 14.50 24.26 -15.06
N GLY A 464 14.76 23.69 -13.88
CA GLY A 464 13.95 23.93 -12.69
C GLY A 464 13.92 25.41 -12.26
N MET A 465 15.08 26.07 -12.29
CA MET A 465 15.18 27.50 -12.00
C MET A 465 14.44 28.36 -13.05
N ALA A 466 14.49 27.97 -14.34
CA ALA A 466 13.73 28.66 -15.38
C ALA A 466 12.22 28.59 -15.16
N ILE A 467 11.74 27.45 -14.71
CA ILE A 467 10.32 27.25 -14.36
C ILE A 467 9.94 28.13 -13.17
N SER A 468 10.76 28.12 -12.10
CA SER A 468 10.58 28.97 -10.92
C SER A 468 10.55 30.46 -11.31
N LEU A 469 11.46 30.89 -12.18
CA LEU A 469 11.49 32.25 -12.71
C LEU A 469 10.17 32.63 -13.41
N ILE A 470 9.68 31.78 -14.31
CA ILE A 470 8.43 32.01 -15.04
C ILE A 470 7.25 32.11 -14.05
N GLU A 471 7.19 31.25 -13.06
CA GLU A 471 6.11 31.25 -12.07
C GLU A 471 6.15 32.50 -11.17
N LYS A 472 7.32 32.88 -10.67
CA LYS A 472 7.51 34.13 -9.91
C LYS A 472 7.15 35.37 -10.73
N CYS A 473 7.49 35.38 -12.02
CA CYS A 473 7.10 36.46 -12.93
C CYS A 473 5.58 36.54 -13.14
N LYS A 474 4.89 35.40 -13.29
CA LYS A 474 3.40 35.35 -13.38
C LYS A 474 2.75 35.89 -12.10
N ARG A 475 3.32 35.61 -10.94
CA ARG A 475 2.88 36.12 -9.63
C ARG A 475 3.30 37.57 -9.35
N LYS A 476 3.88 38.28 -10.33
CA LYS A 476 4.38 39.67 -10.23
C LYS A 476 5.46 39.90 -9.16
N LYS A 477 6.18 38.86 -8.75
CA LYS A 477 7.30 38.93 -7.78
C LYS A 477 8.64 39.07 -8.50
N PHE A 478 8.82 40.16 -9.25
CA PHE A 478 9.98 40.37 -10.13
C PHE A 478 11.32 40.49 -9.38
N LEU A 479 11.31 41.07 -8.19
CA LEU A 479 12.53 41.20 -7.38
C LEU A 479 13.04 39.87 -6.87
N ASP A 480 12.14 39.03 -6.38
CA ASP A 480 12.46 37.68 -5.92
C ASP A 480 12.95 36.81 -7.10
N ALA A 481 12.29 36.91 -8.24
CA ALA A 481 12.68 36.23 -9.48
C ALA A 481 14.10 36.62 -9.95
N PHE A 482 14.48 37.87 -9.83
CA PHE A 482 15.80 38.34 -10.23
C PHE A 482 16.91 37.88 -9.27
N PHE A 483 16.74 38.12 -7.98
CA PHE A 483 17.79 37.82 -7.00
C PHE A 483 17.94 36.33 -6.68
N GLU A 484 16.84 35.55 -6.71
CA GLU A 484 16.90 34.13 -6.39
C GLU A 484 17.25 33.23 -7.59
N GLU A 485 16.93 33.64 -8.84
CA GLU A 485 17.14 32.79 -10.02
C GLU A 485 18.21 33.36 -10.98
N ILE A 486 18.01 34.60 -11.49
CA ILE A 486 18.87 35.14 -12.54
C ILE A 486 20.31 35.37 -12.03
N THR A 487 20.46 35.78 -10.78
CA THR A 487 21.77 35.99 -10.16
C THR A 487 22.59 34.70 -10.14
N TRP A 488 21.98 33.55 -9.83
CA TRP A 488 22.66 32.27 -9.84
C TRP A 488 23.01 31.78 -11.25
N TRP A 489 22.23 32.12 -12.25
CA TRP A 489 22.60 31.83 -13.64
C TRP A 489 23.87 32.59 -14.04
N ILE A 490 24.00 33.84 -13.63
CA ILE A 490 25.22 34.62 -13.87
C ILE A 490 26.44 33.96 -13.19
N VAL A 491 26.27 33.44 -11.97
CA VAL A 491 27.33 32.70 -11.26
C VAL A 491 27.71 31.44 -12.02
N PHE A 492 26.73 30.60 -12.45
CA PHE A 492 27.01 29.38 -13.21
C PHE A 492 27.71 29.66 -14.54
N ILE A 493 27.25 30.67 -15.28
CA ILE A 493 27.91 31.12 -16.50
C ILE A 493 29.34 31.62 -16.19
N GLY A 494 29.52 32.37 -15.10
CA GLY A 494 30.83 32.83 -14.64
C GLY A 494 31.79 31.70 -14.32
N ILE A 495 31.33 30.64 -13.65
CA ILE A 495 32.11 29.42 -13.36
C ILE A 495 32.49 28.70 -14.65
N ALA A 496 31.54 28.53 -15.59
CA ALA A 496 31.79 27.88 -16.87
C ALA A 496 32.82 28.66 -17.71
N LEU A 497 32.73 30.00 -17.76
CA LEU A 497 33.69 30.85 -18.46
C LEU A 497 35.07 30.84 -17.79
N LEU A 498 35.12 30.75 -16.46
CA LEU A 498 36.36 30.62 -15.71
C LEU A 498 37.10 29.31 -16.04
N ALA A 499 36.35 28.21 -16.15
CA ALA A 499 36.88 26.91 -16.57
C ALA A 499 37.48 26.95 -18.00
N LEU A 500 36.96 27.82 -18.87
CA LEU A 500 37.50 28.08 -20.21
C LEU A 500 38.67 29.14 -20.20
N GLY A 501 39.15 29.55 -19.03
CA GLY A 501 40.24 30.51 -18.87
C GLY A 501 39.86 31.97 -19.14
N LYS A 502 38.57 32.29 -19.22
CA LYS A 502 38.03 33.63 -19.48
C LYS A 502 36.86 33.90 -18.52
N GLY A 503 36.59 35.17 -18.21
CA GLY A 503 35.31 35.55 -17.56
C GLY A 503 35.32 35.69 -16.04
N ALA A 504 36.48 35.83 -15.37
CA ALA A 504 36.54 36.08 -13.93
C ALA A 504 35.68 37.30 -13.50
N ALA A 505 35.56 38.32 -14.36
CA ALA A 505 34.72 39.47 -14.10
C ALA A 505 33.23 39.13 -13.97
N VAL A 506 32.71 38.19 -14.78
CA VAL A 506 31.30 37.74 -14.73
C VAL A 506 31.02 37.02 -13.41
N LEU A 507 31.96 36.20 -12.95
CA LEU A 507 31.85 35.52 -11.66
C LEU A 507 31.81 36.51 -10.49
N TYR A 508 32.73 37.53 -10.50
CA TYR A 508 32.74 38.56 -9.45
C TYR A 508 31.45 39.38 -9.43
N VAL A 509 30.89 39.73 -10.61
CA VAL A 509 29.58 40.42 -10.70
C VAL A 509 28.46 39.52 -10.16
N GLY A 510 28.44 38.27 -10.53
CA GLY A 510 27.45 37.30 -10.00
C GLY A 510 27.51 37.18 -8.48
N CYS A 511 28.73 37.00 -7.91
CA CYS A 511 28.91 36.93 -6.45
C CYS A 511 28.49 38.24 -5.74
N ALA A 512 28.79 39.40 -6.32
CA ALA A 512 28.35 40.68 -5.77
C ALA A 512 26.81 40.80 -5.75
N LEU A 513 26.13 40.36 -6.81
CA LEU A 513 24.65 40.34 -6.89
C LEU A 513 24.02 39.38 -5.90
N VAL A 514 24.61 38.19 -5.68
CA VAL A 514 24.17 37.23 -4.64
C VAL A 514 24.21 37.83 -3.25
N LEU A 515 25.27 38.62 -2.95
CA LEU A 515 25.39 39.31 -1.66
C LEU A 515 24.41 40.49 -1.51
N LEU A 516 24.05 41.16 -2.62
CA LEU A 516 23.10 42.27 -2.61
C LEU A 516 21.65 41.82 -2.41
N GLY A 517 21.26 40.62 -2.89
CA GLY A 517 19.90 40.12 -2.82
C GLY A 517 19.29 40.17 -1.41
N PRO A 518 19.86 39.49 -0.41
CA PRO A 518 19.33 39.50 0.96
C PRO A 518 19.38 40.88 1.63
N ILE A 519 20.28 41.77 1.20
CA ILE A 519 20.37 43.14 1.70
C ILE A 519 19.19 44.00 1.22
N VAL A 520 18.75 43.76 -0.04
CA VAL A 520 17.61 44.49 -0.64
C VAL A 520 16.28 43.95 -0.11
N GLN A 521 16.17 42.64 0.05
CA GLN A 521 14.92 41.99 0.48
C GLN A 521 14.72 41.97 2.00
N GLY A 522 15.80 42.03 2.79
CA GLY A 522 15.76 41.90 4.25
C GLY A 522 15.31 43.15 4.98
N LYS A 523 14.62 43.01 6.13
CA LYS A 523 14.24 44.08 7.04
C LYS A 523 15.08 44.04 8.34
N GLY A 524 15.70 45.15 8.73
CA GLY A 524 16.38 45.30 10.01
C GLY A 524 17.71 44.54 10.17
N TRP A 525 18.04 44.11 11.41
CA TRP A 525 19.27 43.37 11.75
C TRP A 525 19.34 41.96 11.10
N GLY A 526 18.22 41.43 10.61
CA GLY A 526 18.15 40.17 9.83
C GLY A 526 18.87 40.23 8.48
N LYS A 527 19.30 41.42 8.02
CA LYS A 527 20.04 41.60 6.76
C LYS A 527 21.40 40.88 6.78
N LEU A 528 22.15 40.99 7.87
CA LEU A 528 23.50 40.42 7.94
C LEU A 528 23.48 38.90 8.16
N THR A 529 22.63 38.42 9.06
CA THR A 529 22.42 36.98 9.29
C THR A 529 21.77 36.32 8.09
N GLY A 530 20.87 37.02 7.38
CA GLY A 530 20.23 36.55 6.16
C GLY A 530 21.24 36.38 5.00
N VAL A 531 22.24 37.23 4.86
CA VAL A 531 23.30 37.10 3.83
C VAL A 531 24.10 35.81 4.05
N PHE A 532 24.57 35.55 5.28
CA PHE A 532 25.34 34.34 5.57
C PHE A 532 24.49 33.08 5.45
N GLY A 533 23.25 33.08 5.95
CA GLY A 533 22.34 31.96 5.87
C GLY A 533 21.92 31.66 4.43
N SER A 534 21.56 32.68 3.66
CA SER A 534 21.17 32.52 2.26
C SER A 534 22.35 32.04 1.40
N LEU A 535 23.54 32.66 1.55
CA LEU A 535 24.74 32.26 0.81
C LEU A 535 25.11 30.80 1.13
N TYR A 536 25.17 30.46 2.41
CA TYR A 536 25.51 29.09 2.84
C TYR A 536 24.50 28.07 2.29
N ASN A 537 23.22 28.31 2.45
CA ASN A 537 22.17 27.37 2.03
C ASN A 537 22.14 27.21 0.49
N HIS A 538 22.30 28.28 -0.27
CA HIS A 538 22.26 28.16 -1.72
C HIS A 538 23.56 27.56 -2.29
N VAL A 539 24.72 27.93 -1.80
CA VAL A 539 25.99 27.35 -2.27
C VAL A 539 26.08 25.88 -1.94
N THR A 540 25.83 25.51 -0.67
CA THR A 540 25.84 24.11 -0.26
C THR A 540 24.70 23.30 -0.92
N GLY A 541 23.51 23.90 -1.10
CA GLY A 541 22.37 23.28 -1.79
C GLY A 541 22.70 22.97 -3.25
N TYR A 542 23.09 23.97 -4.06
CA TYR A 542 23.40 23.75 -5.48
C TYR A 542 24.61 22.83 -5.68
N PHE A 543 25.64 22.97 -4.85
CA PHE A 543 26.78 22.06 -4.91
C PHE A 543 26.41 20.63 -4.56
N GLY A 544 25.62 20.43 -3.50
CA GLY A 544 25.08 19.12 -3.11
C GLY A 544 24.18 18.52 -4.19
N ASP A 545 23.31 19.35 -4.78
CA ASP A 545 22.42 18.92 -5.86
C ASP A 545 23.23 18.42 -7.07
N ILE A 546 24.24 19.21 -7.54
CA ILE A 546 25.08 18.82 -8.68
C ILE A 546 25.86 17.54 -8.38
N LEU A 547 26.41 17.40 -7.16
CA LEU A 547 27.08 16.15 -6.76
C LEU A 547 26.13 14.95 -6.71
N SER A 548 24.87 15.16 -6.39
CA SER A 548 23.87 14.08 -6.37
C SER A 548 23.72 13.39 -7.73
N TYR A 549 23.97 14.09 -8.84
CA TYR A 549 23.91 13.51 -10.19
C TYR A 549 25.09 12.57 -10.53
N THR A 550 26.15 12.53 -9.72
CA THR A 550 27.20 11.50 -9.85
C THR A 550 26.65 10.08 -9.66
N ARG A 551 25.49 9.96 -9.05
CA ARG A 551 24.74 8.70 -8.89
C ARG A 551 24.36 8.07 -10.24
N LEU A 552 24.13 8.87 -11.28
CA LEU A 552 23.88 8.37 -12.64
C LEU A 552 25.05 7.51 -13.11
N MET A 553 26.27 8.03 -12.97
CA MET A 553 27.51 7.30 -13.30
C MET A 553 27.67 6.08 -12.37
N ALA A 554 27.50 6.26 -11.06
CA ALA A 554 27.74 5.20 -10.09
C ALA A 554 26.86 3.98 -10.33
N LEU A 555 25.58 4.17 -10.65
CA LEU A 555 24.64 3.06 -10.93
C LEU A 555 24.92 2.42 -12.29
N MET A 556 25.22 3.20 -13.32
CA MET A 556 25.62 2.67 -14.62
C MET A 556 26.86 1.77 -14.50
N LEU A 557 27.88 2.25 -13.78
CA LEU A 557 29.10 1.51 -13.53
C LEU A 557 28.84 0.22 -12.73
N ALA A 558 28.12 0.34 -11.59
CA ALA A 558 27.81 -0.81 -10.74
C ALA A 558 27.04 -1.89 -11.52
N GLY A 559 26.02 -1.52 -12.29
CA GLY A 559 25.24 -2.45 -13.10
C GLY A 559 26.09 -3.18 -14.15
N SER A 560 26.95 -2.45 -14.85
CA SER A 560 27.86 -2.99 -15.86
C SER A 560 28.91 -3.93 -15.25
N VAL A 561 29.58 -3.53 -14.15
CA VAL A 561 30.60 -4.35 -13.46
C VAL A 561 29.99 -5.65 -12.94
N ILE A 562 28.84 -5.58 -12.27
CA ILE A 562 28.17 -6.77 -11.71
C ILE A 562 27.82 -7.75 -12.84
N ALA A 563 27.28 -7.26 -13.97
CA ALA A 563 26.97 -8.13 -15.13
C ALA A 563 28.23 -8.82 -15.67
N GLN A 564 29.32 -8.07 -15.84
CA GLN A 564 30.60 -8.63 -16.31
C GLN A 564 31.18 -9.67 -15.35
N VAL A 565 31.13 -9.42 -14.02
CA VAL A 565 31.60 -10.38 -13.03
C VAL A 565 30.80 -11.67 -13.09
N PHE A 566 29.48 -11.63 -13.23
CA PHE A 566 28.67 -12.83 -13.38
C PHE A 566 28.98 -13.57 -14.68
N ASN A 567 29.18 -12.87 -15.78
CA ASN A 567 29.54 -13.49 -17.06
C ASN A 567 30.95 -14.11 -17.00
N MET A 568 31.91 -13.46 -16.35
CA MET A 568 33.25 -14.00 -16.13
C MET A 568 33.23 -15.28 -15.28
N LEU A 569 32.47 -15.29 -14.18
CA LEU A 569 32.28 -16.49 -13.34
C LEU A 569 31.59 -17.61 -14.13
N ALA A 570 30.61 -17.26 -14.98
CA ALA A 570 29.92 -18.21 -15.82
C ALA A 570 30.83 -18.82 -16.90
N ALA A 571 31.84 -18.10 -17.38
CA ALA A 571 32.79 -18.56 -18.38
C ALA A 571 33.86 -19.55 -17.84
N MET A 572 34.13 -19.55 -16.51
CA MET A 572 35.15 -20.40 -15.90
C MET A 572 35.01 -21.90 -16.20
N PRO A 573 33.81 -22.52 -16.20
CA PRO A 573 33.67 -23.94 -16.51
C PRO A 573 34.02 -24.31 -17.98
N GLY A 574 34.15 -23.36 -18.90
CA GLY A 574 34.45 -23.59 -20.31
C GLY A 574 33.35 -24.33 -21.08
N ASN A 575 32.15 -24.47 -20.54
CA ASN A 575 31.02 -25.19 -21.11
C ASN A 575 29.88 -24.21 -21.44
N VAL A 576 29.43 -24.21 -22.68
CA VAL A 576 28.38 -23.31 -23.19
C VAL A 576 27.09 -23.42 -22.39
N ILE A 577 26.66 -24.63 -22.02
CA ILE A 577 25.41 -24.85 -21.27
C ILE A 577 25.54 -24.27 -19.86
N ALA A 578 26.66 -24.56 -19.17
CA ALA A 578 26.93 -24.02 -17.85
C ALA A 578 27.02 -22.48 -17.90
N PHE A 579 27.67 -21.92 -18.89
CA PHE A 579 27.76 -20.49 -19.12
C PHE A 579 26.37 -19.86 -19.23
N ILE A 580 25.49 -20.37 -20.09
CA ILE A 580 24.13 -19.82 -20.27
C ILE A 580 23.34 -19.87 -18.97
N ILE A 581 23.36 -20.98 -18.23
CA ILE A 581 22.58 -21.13 -16.98
C ILE A 581 23.08 -20.16 -15.91
N ILE A 582 24.39 -20.12 -15.66
CA ILE A 582 24.98 -19.28 -14.61
C ILE A 582 24.84 -17.80 -14.97
N SER A 583 25.11 -17.43 -16.22
CA SER A 583 24.98 -16.05 -16.70
C SER A 583 23.52 -15.59 -16.66
N MET A 584 22.55 -16.43 -17.08
CA MET A 584 21.13 -16.08 -16.98
C MET A 584 20.70 -15.83 -15.53
N LEU A 585 21.13 -16.69 -14.60
CA LEU A 585 20.78 -16.52 -13.19
C LEU A 585 21.40 -15.24 -12.61
N GLY A 586 22.68 -15.00 -12.89
CA GLY A 586 23.38 -13.79 -12.45
C GLY A 586 22.79 -12.51 -13.03
N ASN A 587 22.54 -12.51 -14.34
CA ASN A 587 21.93 -11.36 -15.03
C ASN A 587 20.46 -11.13 -14.61
N ALA A 588 19.69 -12.19 -14.31
CA ALA A 588 18.34 -12.03 -13.77
C ALA A 588 18.35 -11.34 -12.40
N MET A 589 19.29 -11.71 -11.52
CA MET A 589 19.47 -11.06 -10.24
C MET A 589 19.92 -9.59 -10.41
N ASN A 590 20.91 -9.34 -11.25
CA ASN A 590 21.40 -8.00 -11.55
C ASN A 590 20.31 -7.11 -12.17
N PHE A 591 19.50 -7.66 -13.09
CA PHE A 591 18.34 -6.98 -13.66
C PHE A 591 17.35 -6.55 -12.59
N GLY A 592 16.97 -7.44 -11.65
CA GLY A 592 16.04 -7.11 -10.56
C GLY A 592 16.57 -6.00 -9.64
N LEU A 593 17.85 -6.05 -9.28
CA LEU A 593 18.49 -5.04 -8.44
C LEU A 593 18.58 -3.69 -9.16
N ASN A 594 18.99 -3.68 -10.43
CA ASN A 594 19.09 -2.44 -11.21
C ASN A 594 17.72 -1.85 -11.54
N LEU A 595 16.71 -2.67 -11.87
CA LEU A 595 15.35 -2.23 -12.15
C LEU A 595 14.79 -1.37 -10.99
N LEU A 596 14.91 -1.88 -9.76
CA LEU A 596 14.45 -1.19 -8.58
C LEU A 596 15.38 -0.02 -8.20
N GLY A 597 16.70 -0.26 -8.26
CA GLY A 597 17.71 0.74 -7.92
C GLY A 597 17.61 1.98 -8.80
N CYS A 598 17.56 1.82 -10.11
CA CYS A 598 17.43 2.94 -11.05
C CYS A 598 16.13 3.72 -10.82
N TYR A 599 15.01 3.03 -10.58
CA TYR A 599 13.73 3.68 -10.30
C TYR A 599 13.79 4.53 -9.04
N VAL A 600 14.26 3.97 -7.92
CA VAL A 600 14.31 4.68 -6.64
C VAL A 600 15.28 5.87 -6.68
N HIS A 601 16.42 5.69 -7.30
CA HIS A 601 17.43 6.73 -7.37
C HIS A 601 17.07 7.87 -8.35
N ASP A 602 16.41 7.54 -9.46
CA ASP A 602 15.86 8.53 -10.38
C ASP A 602 14.72 9.32 -9.72
N LEU A 603 13.79 8.63 -9.07
CA LEU A 603 12.72 9.26 -8.31
C LEU A 603 13.28 10.25 -7.28
N ARG A 604 14.36 9.89 -6.61
CA ARG A 604 15.03 10.78 -5.66
C ARG A 604 15.58 12.03 -6.34
N LEU A 605 16.26 11.90 -7.50
CA LEU A 605 16.78 13.03 -8.25
C LEU A 605 15.66 13.99 -8.69
N GLN A 606 14.51 13.43 -9.11
CA GLN A 606 13.36 14.25 -9.50
C GLN A 606 12.71 14.95 -8.28
N CYS A 607 12.46 14.22 -7.21
CA CYS A 607 11.70 14.74 -6.07
C CYS A 607 12.52 15.69 -5.19
N LEU A 608 13.82 15.42 -4.95
CA LEU A 608 14.61 16.20 -4.01
C LEU A 608 15.43 17.29 -4.69
N GLU A 609 16.04 17.03 -5.85
CA GLU A 609 16.89 17.98 -6.53
C GLU A 609 16.11 18.86 -7.52
N PHE A 610 15.16 18.31 -8.28
CA PHE A 610 14.43 19.06 -9.31
C PHE A 610 13.17 19.76 -8.76
N PHE A 611 12.29 19.04 -8.04
CA PHE A 611 11.04 19.60 -7.53
C PHE A 611 11.29 20.71 -6.50
N ASN A 612 12.32 20.60 -5.66
CA ASN A 612 12.68 21.64 -4.70
C ASN A 612 12.90 23.04 -5.32
N LYS A 613 13.06 23.12 -6.63
CA LYS A 613 13.30 24.42 -7.29
C LYS A 613 12.00 25.19 -7.58
N PHE A 614 10.89 24.50 -7.86
CA PHE A 614 9.67 25.17 -8.33
C PHE A 614 8.37 24.54 -7.82
N TYR A 615 8.42 23.35 -7.25
CA TYR A 615 7.22 22.60 -6.94
C TYR A 615 6.55 23.11 -5.66
N VAL A 616 5.23 23.27 -5.73
CA VAL A 616 4.38 23.60 -4.59
C VAL A 616 3.42 22.44 -4.39
N ASP A 617 3.59 21.72 -3.31
CA ASP A 617 2.77 20.57 -2.92
C ASP A 617 1.46 20.98 -2.23
N GLY A 618 0.61 20.00 -1.91
CA GLY A 618 -0.63 20.19 -1.15
C GLY A 618 -1.91 20.07 -1.97
N GLY A 619 -1.84 19.61 -3.22
CA GLY A 619 -3.04 19.31 -4.02
C GLY A 619 -3.82 18.11 -3.49
N LYS A 620 -5.15 18.18 -3.52
CA LYS A 620 -6.05 17.08 -3.19
C LYS A 620 -6.36 16.26 -4.44
N PRO A 621 -6.34 14.92 -4.39
CA PRO A 621 -6.69 14.11 -5.56
C PRO A 621 -8.17 14.26 -5.91
N PHE A 622 -8.46 14.42 -7.19
CA PHE A 622 -9.83 14.42 -7.71
C PHE A 622 -10.41 13.00 -7.65
N ARG A 623 -11.50 12.83 -6.90
CA ARG A 623 -12.19 11.54 -6.69
C ARG A 623 -13.65 11.63 -7.14
N PRO A 624 -13.91 11.57 -8.45
CA PRO A 624 -15.28 11.59 -8.96
C PRO A 624 -16.04 10.33 -8.55
N MET A 625 -17.38 10.41 -8.61
CA MET A 625 -18.23 9.22 -8.52
C MET A 625 -18.02 8.38 -9.78
N THR A 626 -17.31 7.25 -9.66
CA THR A 626 -17.00 6.38 -10.79
C THR A 626 -17.79 5.08 -10.73
N LEU A 627 -17.94 4.43 -11.88
CA LEU A 627 -18.38 3.03 -12.02
C LEU A 627 -17.19 2.07 -12.01
N ASP A 628 -16.02 2.48 -11.48
CA ASP A 628 -14.83 1.64 -11.43
C ASP A 628 -15.10 0.33 -10.71
N THR A 629 -14.79 -0.73 -11.40
CA THR A 629 -14.88 -2.12 -10.94
C THR A 629 -13.48 -2.68 -10.70
N GLU A 630 -13.31 -3.44 -9.65
CA GLU A 630 -12.04 -4.07 -9.31
C GLU A 630 -11.81 -5.37 -10.10
N TYR A 631 -12.87 -6.16 -10.27
CA TYR A 631 -12.78 -7.53 -10.78
C TYR A 631 -13.29 -7.70 -12.21
N VAL A 632 -14.17 -6.84 -12.67
CA VAL A 632 -14.86 -6.93 -13.96
C VAL A 632 -14.45 -5.77 -14.86
N ASP A 633 -14.57 -5.91 -16.18
CA ASP A 633 -14.42 -4.82 -17.15
C ASP A 633 -15.80 -4.53 -17.77
N LEU A 634 -16.41 -3.41 -17.40
CA LEU A 634 -17.72 -2.99 -17.93
C LEU A 634 -17.55 -2.51 -19.37
N GLN A 635 -18.28 -3.16 -20.30
CA GLN A 635 -18.30 -2.83 -21.73
C GLN A 635 -19.65 -2.27 -22.15
#